data_ad8db453b38a4d281d71c5f52951d02d
#
_entry.id   ad8db453b38a4d281d71c5f52951d02d
#
_cell.length_a   1.000
_cell.length_b   1.000
_cell.length_c   1.000
_cell.angle_alpha   90.00
_cell.angle_beta   90.00
_cell.angle_gamma   90.00
#
_symmetry.space_group_name_H-M   'P 1'
#
loop_
_entity.id
_entity.type
_entity.pdbx_description
1 polymer ?
#
loop_
_entity_poly.entity_id
_entity_poly.type
_entity_poly.pdbx_seq_one_letter_code
_entity_poly.pdbx_strand_id
1 'polypeptide(L)'
;IRWNAMMMVTRANKYFDGIGGHISTYASTSHAWEVCFNHFFRGKENGSSGDHLYWQGHASPGIYARAWLEGRLTHEHIEKFRQEVGGQGLSSYPHPRLMPDFWEFPSVSMGLGAMTAIHQARFNRYLEDRGLANTTSSRVWYTMGDGESDEPESLSQLSLAGREGLDNIVMTMNCNLQRLDGPVRGNSKIVQELEGRFRGSGWNVIKVLWGSSWDDLFARDTQGLLAQRLSSLVDGDEQRIMTSDGATIRKELFNSDGLSTLVAHLSDDELEALCADVGGHDFVKLHAAYAQATAHKGEPTVVLIRTIKGYGLGPSFAGRNTTHQKKKADMDTMQFMRDDLGLAFTDKDLETYPYVMPSDVPELVAYAAQRREALGGYLPKRIVPSETIDLPDAGAYAEFDEGTKGKMEVSTTMAFVRVLRSLMKDKAFGKRVVPIIPDEARTFGMDPLFAEFGIYHPEGQLYKPVDHNVLMKYKESEKGQLFEEGINEAGATSTFIASATSYSTHLYPTVPFYTFYSMFGFQRVADLIWSAADQRARGFLMGATSGRTTLNGEGLQHQDGHSLLMAHTNPAVRAWDPAFAYELATIVRHGIEEMYVENQDVLHYIAIYNENYPMPPKPKGVDEGIIKGMYLLRGAPKGDGPVVRLIGSGPIMVQVLDAVEKLETYGIRSEIYSATSYGELRREGLATDRYNRLHPTEEPQKPWVENLLAEPLTTVAVSDNMAAVPDMIRQWVSGPYSVLGTDGFGRSDTREALRRFFEIDGAAIALAALSSLVREGQIKPEVYKTAAKNFAVSTDRPDIASL
;
A
#
# COMPACT_ATOMS: atom_id res chain seq x y z
N ILE A 1 -24.38 4.46 -20.26
CA ILE A 1 -23.09 4.24 -19.60
C ILE A 1 -22.42 2.98 -20.14
N ARG A 2 -23.09 1.81 -20.17
CA ARG A 2 -22.51 0.53 -20.70
C ARG A 2 -22.01 0.66 -22.12
N TRP A 3 -22.81 1.32 -23.01
CA TRP A 3 -22.41 1.59 -24.39
C TRP A 3 -21.12 2.41 -24.45
N ASN A 4 -21.07 3.54 -23.75
CA ASN A 4 -19.92 4.43 -23.76
C ASN A 4 -18.65 3.80 -23.17
N ALA A 5 -18.78 2.99 -22.13
CA ALA A 5 -17.66 2.22 -21.55
C ALA A 5 -17.08 1.22 -22.58
N MET A 6 -17.96 0.50 -23.32
CA MET A 6 -17.54 -0.41 -24.39
C MET A 6 -16.87 0.35 -25.54
N MET A 7 -17.49 1.45 -25.99
CA MET A 7 -16.96 2.26 -27.11
C MET A 7 -15.59 2.84 -26.77
N MET A 8 -15.39 3.36 -25.56
CA MET A 8 -14.13 3.91 -25.10
C MET A 8 -12.98 2.90 -25.22
N VAL A 9 -13.17 1.67 -24.72
CA VAL A 9 -12.17 0.60 -24.83
C VAL A 9 -11.98 0.14 -26.28
N THR A 10 -13.08 -0.03 -27.03
CA THR A 10 -13.03 -0.50 -28.43
C THR A 10 -12.30 0.50 -29.32
N ARG A 11 -12.60 1.82 -29.19
CA ARG A 11 -11.94 2.89 -29.95
C ARG A 11 -10.45 2.95 -29.61
N ALA A 12 -10.10 2.94 -28.32
CA ALA A 12 -8.70 2.97 -27.90
C ALA A 12 -7.90 1.83 -28.55
N ASN A 13 -8.43 0.61 -28.56
CA ASN A 13 -7.75 -0.54 -29.18
C ASN A 13 -7.84 -0.56 -30.72
N LYS A 14 -8.74 0.20 -31.33
CA LYS A 14 -8.76 0.37 -32.79
C LYS A 14 -7.64 1.27 -33.27
N TYR A 15 -7.37 2.38 -32.54
CA TYR A 15 -6.42 3.39 -32.97
C TYR A 15 -5.02 3.20 -32.40
N PHE A 16 -4.89 2.50 -31.26
CA PHE A 16 -3.62 2.29 -30.57
C PHE A 16 -3.40 0.81 -30.24
N ASP A 17 -2.42 0.22 -30.90
CA ASP A 17 -2.12 -1.20 -30.67
C ASP A 17 -1.56 -1.41 -29.26
N GLY A 18 -2.02 -2.48 -28.60
CA GLY A 18 -1.55 -2.85 -27.26
C GLY A 18 -2.08 -2.01 -26.09
N ILE A 19 -2.93 -0.98 -26.33
CA ILE A 19 -3.41 -0.09 -25.25
C ILE A 19 -4.23 -0.84 -24.18
N GLY A 20 -4.92 -1.89 -24.57
CA GLY A 20 -5.65 -2.77 -23.67
C GLY A 20 -6.96 -2.19 -23.11
N GLY A 21 -7.33 -2.63 -21.90
CA GLY A 21 -8.60 -2.31 -21.24
C GLY A 21 -9.53 -3.52 -21.15
N HIS A 22 -10.59 -3.40 -20.35
CA HIS A 22 -11.54 -4.48 -20.10
C HIS A 22 -12.97 -3.98 -20.28
N ILE A 23 -13.78 -4.78 -20.96
CA ILE A 23 -15.20 -4.46 -21.24
C ILE A 23 -16.10 -5.31 -20.34
N SER A 24 -15.80 -6.60 -20.22
CA SER A 24 -16.68 -7.62 -19.65
C SER A 24 -16.89 -7.52 -18.15
N THR A 25 -15.91 -7.00 -17.40
CA THR A 25 -16.00 -6.88 -15.94
C THR A 25 -17.02 -5.83 -15.54
N TYR A 26 -16.96 -4.64 -16.16
CA TYR A 26 -17.98 -3.63 -15.93
C TYR A 26 -19.37 -4.09 -16.36
N ALA A 27 -19.48 -4.77 -17.51
CA ALA A 27 -20.76 -5.31 -17.99
C ALA A 27 -21.43 -6.20 -16.93
N SER A 28 -20.65 -7.01 -16.20
CA SER A 28 -21.18 -7.86 -15.13
C SER A 28 -21.60 -7.09 -13.87
N THR A 29 -20.94 -5.99 -13.51
CA THR A 29 -21.22 -5.22 -12.27
C THR A 29 -22.11 -4.00 -12.50
N SER A 30 -22.43 -3.66 -13.74
CA SER A 30 -23.08 -2.39 -14.11
C SER A 30 -24.39 -2.13 -13.35
N HIS A 31 -25.25 -3.12 -13.20
CA HIS A 31 -26.55 -2.98 -12.52
C HIS A 31 -26.36 -2.70 -11.02
N ALA A 32 -25.47 -3.44 -10.34
CA ALA A 32 -25.20 -3.24 -8.94
C ALA A 32 -24.65 -1.83 -8.68
N TRP A 33 -23.71 -1.34 -9.51
CA TRP A 33 -23.16 0.00 -9.35
C TRP A 33 -24.17 1.10 -9.64
N GLU A 34 -25.01 0.95 -10.68
CA GLU A 34 -26.05 1.95 -10.95
C GLU A 34 -27.06 2.04 -9.81
N VAL A 35 -27.45 0.91 -9.20
CA VAL A 35 -28.28 0.93 -7.99
C VAL A 35 -27.57 1.66 -6.86
N CYS A 36 -26.28 1.38 -6.62
CA CYS A 36 -25.53 2.00 -5.55
C CYS A 36 -25.28 3.50 -5.77
N PHE A 37 -24.93 3.91 -6.99
CA PHE A 37 -24.74 5.33 -7.34
C PHE A 37 -26.01 6.15 -7.17
N ASN A 38 -27.16 5.58 -7.49
CA ASN A 38 -28.42 6.31 -7.47
C ASN A 38 -29.14 6.26 -6.12
N HIS A 39 -28.80 5.32 -5.21
CA HIS A 39 -29.55 5.12 -3.98
C HIS A 39 -28.71 5.05 -2.70
N PHE A 40 -27.44 4.66 -2.75
CA PHE A 40 -26.70 4.32 -1.53
C PHE A 40 -25.38 5.06 -1.34
N PHE A 41 -24.53 5.23 -2.35
CA PHE A 41 -23.23 5.87 -2.23
C PHE A 41 -23.35 7.34 -1.87
N ARG A 42 -22.75 7.78 -0.76
CA ARG A 42 -22.83 9.14 -0.23
C ARG A 42 -21.55 9.92 -0.52
N GLY A 43 -21.72 11.13 -1.07
CA GLY A 43 -20.62 12.08 -1.28
C GLY A 43 -20.21 12.82 -0.01
N LYS A 44 -19.21 13.69 -0.15
CA LYS A 44 -18.58 14.44 0.95
C LYS A 44 -19.07 15.89 1.10
N GLU A 45 -20.06 16.33 0.31
CA GLU A 45 -20.43 17.74 0.21
C GLU A 45 -21.30 18.21 1.41
N ASN A 46 -21.78 17.31 2.23
CA ASN A 46 -22.66 17.61 3.39
C ASN A 46 -21.89 17.76 4.72
N GLY A 47 -20.58 17.96 4.71
CA GLY A 47 -19.76 18.12 5.90
C GLY A 47 -19.47 16.81 6.67
N SER A 48 -19.84 15.66 6.12
CA SER A 48 -19.40 14.34 6.59
C SER A 48 -18.18 13.85 5.81
N SER A 49 -17.50 12.83 6.32
CA SER A 49 -16.41 12.16 5.58
C SER A 49 -16.87 11.51 4.26
N GLY A 50 -18.18 11.36 4.05
CA GLY A 50 -18.76 10.63 2.94
C GLY A 50 -18.46 9.13 2.99
N ASP A 51 -18.77 8.41 1.93
CA ASP A 51 -18.47 7.00 1.81
C ASP A 51 -17.09 6.79 1.16
N HIS A 52 -16.42 5.69 1.53
CA HIS A 52 -15.14 5.27 0.98
C HIS A 52 -15.37 4.10 0.02
N LEU A 53 -15.00 4.29 -1.26
CA LEU A 53 -15.35 3.36 -2.33
C LEU A 53 -14.12 2.69 -2.92
N TYR A 54 -13.98 1.39 -2.68
CA TYR A 54 -12.96 0.53 -3.26
C TYR A 54 -13.57 -0.21 -4.47
N TRP A 55 -13.14 0.17 -5.65
CA TRP A 55 -13.72 -0.29 -6.90
C TRP A 55 -13.05 -1.57 -7.40
N GLN A 56 -13.80 -2.43 -8.07
CA GLN A 56 -13.22 -3.49 -8.87
C GLN A 56 -12.46 -2.87 -10.04
N GLY A 57 -11.12 -2.90 -10.01
CA GLY A 57 -10.27 -2.12 -10.90
C GLY A 57 -10.53 -2.32 -12.40
N HIS A 58 -10.76 -3.58 -12.82
CA HIS A 58 -11.06 -3.91 -14.22
C HIS A 58 -12.38 -3.32 -14.75
N ALA A 59 -13.22 -2.79 -13.88
CA ALA A 59 -14.49 -2.17 -14.24
C ALA A 59 -14.41 -0.61 -14.31
N SER A 60 -13.25 -0.02 -14.17
CA SER A 60 -13.00 1.43 -14.25
C SER A 60 -13.60 2.12 -15.51
N PRO A 61 -13.65 1.48 -16.71
CA PRO A 61 -14.30 2.10 -17.86
C PRO A 61 -15.74 2.56 -17.62
N GLY A 62 -16.50 1.83 -16.80
CA GLY A 62 -17.85 2.25 -16.42
C GLY A 62 -17.90 3.47 -15.54
N ILE A 63 -16.93 3.60 -14.62
CA ILE A 63 -16.82 4.79 -13.76
C ILE A 63 -16.47 6.03 -14.58
N TYR A 64 -15.57 5.90 -15.56
CA TYR A 64 -15.24 7.00 -16.47
C TYR A 64 -16.42 7.41 -17.34
N ALA A 65 -17.12 6.43 -17.93
CA ALA A 65 -18.30 6.69 -18.74
C ALA A 65 -19.41 7.39 -17.92
N ARG A 66 -19.59 6.99 -16.65
CA ARG A 66 -20.53 7.66 -15.74
C ARG A 66 -20.07 9.07 -15.39
N ALA A 67 -18.82 9.25 -15.03
CA ALA A 67 -18.26 10.57 -14.69
C ALA A 67 -18.32 11.55 -15.87
N TRP A 68 -18.21 11.04 -17.09
CA TRP A 68 -18.44 11.85 -18.29
C TRP A 68 -19.91 12.26 -18.44
N LEU A 69 -20.85 11.33 -18.24
CA LEU A 69 -22.28 11.65 -18.23
C LEU A 69 -22.63 12.71 -17.16
N GLU A 70 -21.94 12.66 -16.03
CA GLU A 70 -22.08 13.62 -14.93
C GLU A 70 -21.36 14.97 -15.18
N GLY A 71 -20.71 15.14 -16.35
CA GLY A 71 -19.97 16.36 -16.71
C GLY A 71 -18.65 16.57 -15.96
N ARG A 72 -18.13 15.56 -15.26
CA ARG A 72 -16.89 15.59 -14.47
C ARG A 72 -15.64 15.27 -15.29
N LEU A 73 -15.81 14.56 -16.38
CA LEU A 73 -14.78 14.29 -17.38
C LEU A 73 -15.19 14.92 -18.71
N THR A 74 -14.22 15.30 -19.50
CA THR A 74 -14.44 15.86 -20.84
C THR A 74 -14.47 14.75 -21.90
N HIS A 75 -14.96 15.08 -23.09
CA HIS A 75 -14.87 14.18 -24.24
C HIS A 75 -13.42 13.79 -24.56
N GLU A 76 -12.50 14.75 -24.43
CA GLU A 76 -11.06 14.51 -24.65
C GLU A 76 -10.48 13.47 -23.67
N HIS A 77 -10.89 13.50 -22.39
CA HIS A 77 -10.49 12.46 -21.43
C HIS A 77 -10.93 11.07 -21.88
N ILE A 78 -12.16 10.94 -22.39
CA ILE A 78 -12.70 9.65 -22.86
C ILE A 78 -11.97 9.14 -24.10
N GLU A 79 -11.64 10.03 -25.04
CA GLU A 79 -10.85 9.69 -26.24
C GLU A 79 -9.41 9.26 -25.89
N LYS A 80 -8.85 9.75 -24.77
CA LYS A 80 -7.51 9.45 -24.30
C LYS A 80 -7.48 8.36 -23.20
N PHE A 81 -8.36 7.38 -23.28
CA PHE A 81 -8.36 6.26 -22.36
C PHE A 81 -7.00 5.54 -22.36
N ARG A 82 -6.37 5.39 -21.16
CA ARG A 82 -5.03 4.83 -20.95
C ARG A 82 -3.88 5.58 -21.65
N GLN A 83 -4.03 6.87 -21.87
CA GLN A 83 -3.04 7.74 -22.48
C GLN A 83 -2.70 8.91 -21.54
N GLU A 84 -2.11 8.60 -20.39
CA GLU A 84 -1.90 9.52 -19.27
C GLU A 84 -0.74 10.51 -19.50
N VAL A 85 0.22 10.15 -20.36
CA VAL A 85 1.40 10.99 -20.63
C VAL A 85 0.96 12.30 -21.26
N GLY A 86 1.23 13.41 -20.55
CA GLY A 86 0.75 14.72 -20.97
C GLY A 86 -0.42 15.28 -20.13
N GLY A 87 -0.94 14.48 -19.15
CA GLY A 87 -1.85 14.95 -18.11
C GLY A 87 -3.32 15.13 -18.50
N GLN A 88 -3.74 14.65 -19.68
CA GLN A 88 -5.13 14.74 -20.15
C GLN A 88 -5.78 13.39 -20.47
N GLY A 89 -5.11 12.30 -20.15
CA GLY A 89 -5.62 10.95 -20.35
C GLY A 89 -6.19 10.36 -19.07
N LEU A 90 -6.93 9.25 -19.23
CA LEU A 90 -7.46 8.48 -18.10
C LEU A 90 -6.49 7.38 -17.70
N SER A 91 -6.34 7.16 -16.40
CA SER A 91 -5.53 6.06 -15.86
C SER A 91 -6.12 4.70 -16.25
N SER A 92 -5.25 3.70 -16.32
CA SER A 92 -5.64 2.33 -16.67
C SER A 92 -6.64 1.72 -15.69
N TYR A 93 -6.45 2.06 -14.41
CA TYR A 93 -7.21 1.58 -13.25
C TYR A 93 -7.33 2.72 -12.22
N PRO A 94 -8.04 2.52 -11.10
CA PRO A 94 -8.03 3.48 -10.00
C PRO A 94 -6.61 3.70 -9.46
N HIS A 95 -6.06 4.89 -9.69
CA HIS A 95 -4.72 5.29 -9.25
C HIS A 95 -4.75 6.74 -8.72
N PRO A 96 -4.81 6.94 -7.40
CA PRO A 96 -4.82 8.27 -6.79
C PRO A 96 -3.60 9.12 -7.16
N ARG A 97 -2.44 8.48 -7.41
CA ARG A 97 -1.23 9.19 -7.83
C ARG A 97 -1.33 9.75 -9.25
N LEU A 98 -2.04 9.05 -10.13
CA LEU A 98 -2.14 9.44 -11.55
C LEU A 98 -3.35 10.34 -11.83
N MET A 99 -4.43 10.19 -11.06
CA MET A 99 -5.61 11.05 -11.11
C MET A 99 -5.97 11.56 -9.69
N PRO A 100 -5.20 12.53 -9.15
CA PRO A 100 -5.18 12.88 -7.72
C PRO A 100 -6.44 13.56 -7.19
N ASP A 101 -7.27 14.14 -8.07
CA ASP A 101 -8.54 14.79 -7.69
C ASP A 101 -9.74 13.87 -7.91
N PHE A 102 -9.53 12.71 -8.54
CA PHE A 102 -10.57 11.78 -8.91
C PHE A 102 -10.58 10.52 -8.04
N TRP A 103 -9.49 9.75 -8.03
CA TRP A 103 -9.41 8.50 -7.29
C TRP A 103 -8.96 8.71 -5.84
N GLU A 104 -9.56 7.96 -4.90
CA GLU A 104 -9.13 7.93 -3.50
C GLU A 104 -8.36 6.65 -3.15
N PHE A 105 -8.78 5.51 -3.72
CA PHE A 105 -8.24 4.20 -3.40
C PHE A 105 -7.79 3.47 -4.66
N PRO A 106 -6.57 2.90 -4.68
CA PRO A 106 -6.15 1.99 -5.73
C PRO A 106 -6.85 0.64 -5.55
N SER A 107 -7.11 -0.06 -6.66
CA SER A 107 -7.80 -1.35 -6.63
C SER A 107 -7.06 -2.46 -7.35
N VAL A 108 -5.87 -2.19 -7.84
CA VAL A 108 -4.96 -3.12 -8.50
C VAL A 108 -3.60 -2.90 -7.84
N SER A 109 -3.17 -3.69 -7.05
CA SER A 109 -2.86 -5.03 -6.74
C SER A 109 -4.07 -5.80 -6.20
N MET A 110 -4.46 -6.88 -6.86
CA MET A 110 -5.65 -7.65 -6.50
C MET A 110 -5.47 -8.31 -5.14
N GLY A 111 -6.54 -8.40 -4.37
CA GLY A 111 -6.55 -8.93 -3.01
C GLY A 111 -6.32 -7.90 -1.92
N LEU A 112 -5.44 -6.90 -2.12
CA LEU A 112 -5.13 -5.89 -1.11
C LEU A 112 -6.33 -5.00 -0.76
N GLY A 113 -7.21 -4.73 -1.73
CA GLY A 113 -8.37 -3.87 -1.55
C GLY A 113 -9.33 -4.34 -0.44
N ALA A 114 -9.55 -5.64 -0.30
CA ALA A 114 -10.41 -6.20 0.74
C ALA A 114 -9.86 -5.92 2.14
N MET A 115 -8.58 -6.20 2.35
CA MET A 115 -7.90 -5.99 3.62
C MET A 115 -7.83 -4.50 3.98
N THR A 116 -7.42 -3.64 3.05
CA THR A 116 -7.35 -2.19 3.28
C THR A 116 -8.72 -1.58 3.53
N ALA A 117 -9.79 -2.06 2.88
CA ALA A 117 -11.16 -1.63 3.13
C ALA A 117 -11.65 -1.96 4.56
N ILE A 118 -11.31 -3.15 5.08
CA ILE A 118 -11.63 -3.53 6.46
C ILE A 118 -10.93 -2.61 7.45
N HIS A 119 -9.64 -2.37 7.28
CA HIS A 119 -8.89 -1.46 8.15
C HIS A 119 -9.31 0.01 7.99
N GLN A 120 -9.77 0.42 6.80
CA GLN A 120 -10.40 1.73 6.62
C GLN A 120 -11.70 1.85 7.42
N ALA A 121 -12.54 0.81 7.43
CA ALA A 121 -13.77 0.80 8.22
C ALA A 121 -13.49 0.86 9.73
N ARG A 122 -12.46 0.14 10.19
CA ARG A 122 -11.97 0.19 11.56
C ARG A 122 -11.42 1.56 11.92
N PHE A 123 -10.64 2.18 11.03
CA PHE A 123 -10.09 3.51 11.25
C PHE A 123 -11.16 4.60 11.28
N ASN A 124 -12.24 4.46 10.50
CA ASN A 124 -13.39 5.35 10.60
C ASN A 124 -13.95 5.35 12.03
N ARG A 125 -14.14 4.17 12.64
CA ARG A 125 -14.58 4.08 14.05
C ARG A 125 -13.58 4.67 15.02
N TYR A 126 -12.30 4.41 14.84
CA TYR A 126 -11.24 5.01 15.65
C TYR A 126 -11.32 6.55 15.67
N LEU A 127 -11.55 7.18 14.54
CA LEU A 127 -11.70 8.64 14.47
C LEU A 127 -12.97 9.12 15.17
N GLU A 128 -14.07 8.41 15.03
CA GLU A 128 -15.34 8.71 15.68
C GLU A 128 -15.23 8.56 17.19
N ASP A 129 -14.77 7.41 17.69
CA ASP A 129 -14.66 7.08 19.10
C ASP A 129 -13.75 8.07 19.85
N ARG A 130 -12.69 8.54 19.18
CA ARG A 130 -11.81 9.57 19.71
C ARG A 130 -12.32 11.01 19.52
N GLY A 131 -13.43 11.20 18.83
CA GLY A 131 -14.00 12.52 18.54
C GLY A 131 -13.13 13.39 17.64
N LEU A 132 -12.37 12.76 16.71
CA LEU A 132 -11.45 13.45 15.79
C LEU A 132 -12.11 13.81 14.46
N ALA A 133 -13.05 13.00 13.98
CA ALA A 133 -13.83 13.27 12.78
C ALA A 133 -15.24 12.66 12.93
N ASN A 134 -16.21 13.23 12.24
CA ASN A 134 -17.57 12.68 12.18
C ASN A 134 -17.64 11.64 11.06
N THR A 135 -17.65 10.37 11.44
CA THR A 135 -17.71 9.23 10.50
C THR A 135 -18.94 8.35 10.71
N THR A 136 -19.86 8.74 11.59
CA THR A 136 -21.07 7.97 11.99
C THR A 136 -21.90 7.53 10.79
N SER A 137 -22.03 8.36 9.76
CA SER A 137 -22.80 8.05 8.56
C SER A 137 -21.96 7.45 7.42
N SER A 138 -20.63 7.44 7.54
CA SER A 138 -19.72 6.96 6.48
C SER A 138 -19.68 5.45 6.44
N ARG A 139 -19.72 4.90 5.23
CA ARG A 139 -19.55 3.48 4.97
C ARG A 139 -18.33 3.26 4.09
N VAL A 140 -17.74 2.10 4.28
CA VAL A 140 -16.74 1.58 3.34
C VAL A 140 -17.43 0.56 2.44
N TRP A 141 -17.31 0.77 1.15
CA TRP A 141 -17.84 -0.12 0.12
C TRP A 141 -16.68 -0.74 -0.64
N TYR A 142 -16.70 -2.04 -0.76
CA TYR A 142 -15.71 -2.75 -1.54
C TYR A 142 -16.38 -3.71 -2.54
N THR A 143 -15.98 -3.63 -3.79
CA THR A 143 -16.44 -4.56 -4.84
C THR A 143 -15.27 -5.36 -5.37
N MET A 144 -15.35 -6.68 -5.28
CA MET A 144 -14.36 -7.61 -5.83
C MET A 144 -14.99 -8.71 -6.67
N GLY A 145 -14.19 -9.29 -7.55
CA GLY A 145 -14.57 -10.50 -8.28
C GLY A 145 -14.38 -11.76 -7.44
N ASP A 146 -15.16 -12.79 -7.74
CA ASP A 146 -15.02 -14.12 -7.15
C ASP A 146 -13.63 -14.75 -7.41
N GLY A 147 -13.02 -14.50 -8.57
CA GLY A 147 -11.66 -14.93 -8.88
C GLY A 147 -10.60 -14.25 -8.05
N GLU A 148 -10.84 -13.02 -7.58
CA GLU A 148 -9.92 -12.29 -6.70
C GLU A 148 -9.81 -12.93 -5.30
N SER A 149 -10.79 -13.77 -4.92
CA SER A 149 -10.73 -14.54 -3.69
C SER A 149 -9.67 -15.65 -3.66
N ASP A 150 -8.98 -15.89 -4.78
CA ASP A 150 -7.80 -16.74 -4.84
C ASP A 150 -6.58 -16.09 -4.20
N GLU A 151 -6.53 -14.73 -4.13
CA GLU A 151 -5.49 -14.01 -3.42
C GLU A 151 -5.67 -14.17 -1.90
N PRO A 152 -4.65 -14.66 -1.17
CA PRO A 152 -4.77 -14.90 0.28
C PRO A 152 -5.18 -13.65 1.07
N GLU A 153 -4.69 -12.48 0.64
CA GLU A 153 -4.94 -11.18 1.28
C GLU A 153 -6.42 -10.81 1.26
N SER A 154 -7.14 -11.20 0.20
CA SER A 154 -8.56 -10.84 0.01
C SER A 154 -9.50 -11.37 1.11
N LEU A 155 -9.14 -12.48 1.74
CA LEU A 155 -9.95 -13.13 2.77
C LEU A 155 -9.27 -13.16 4.15
N SER A 156 -8.09 -12.54 4.29
CA SER A 156 -7.24 -12.67 5.47
C SER A 156 -7.81 -11.97 6.72
N GLN A 157 -8.49 -10.83 6.58
CA GLN A 157 -8.93 -9.98 7.68
C GLN A 157 -10.44 -10.05 7.99
N LEU A 158 -11.15 -10.99 7.39
CA LEU A 158 -12.60 -11.14 7.60
C LEU A 158 -12.97 -11.32 9.07
N SER A 159 -12.19 -12.13 9.81
CA SER A 159 -12.43 -12.38 11.23
C SER A 159 -12.22 -11.14 12.11
N LEU A 160 -11.33 -10.20 11.72
CA LEU A 160 -11.18 -8.92 12.42
C LEU A 160 -12.46 -8.11 12.31
N ALA A 161 -13.00 -7.97 11.09
CA ALA A 161 -14.23 -7.23 10.86
C ALA A 161 -15.42 -7.79 11.63
N GLY A 162 -15.58 -9.13 11.64
CA GLY A 162 -16.64 -9.80 12.40
C GLY A 162 -16.46 -9.65 13.90
N ARG A 163 -15.26 -9.85 14.43
CA ARG A 163 -14.95 -9.73 15.87
C ARG A 163 -15.19 -8.32 16.41
N GLU A 164 -14.84 -7.29 15.65
CA GLU A 164 -15.06 -5.89 16.04
C GLU A 164 -16.44 -5.35 15.61
N GLY A 165 -17.29 -6.21 15.03
CA GLY A 165 -18.66 -5.84 14.64
C GLY A 165 -18.72 -4.65 13.68
N LEU A 166 -17.85 -4.58 12.66
CA LEU A 166 -17.72 -3.44 11.75
C LEU A 166 -18.93 -3.31 10.80
N ASP A 167 -20.06 -2.85 11.29
CA ASP A 167 -21.30 -2.67 10.52
C ASP A 167 -21.27 -1.49 9.53
N ASN A 168 -20.17 -0.78 9.49
CA ASN A 168 -19.90 0.31 8.56
C ASN A 168 -19.18 -0.14 7.27
N ILE A 169 -19.00 -1.46 7.03
CA ILE A 169 -18.48 -2.00 5.77
C ILE A 169 -19.54 -2.86 5.06
N VAL A 170 -19.67 -2.65 3.76
CA VAL A 170 -20.46 -3.49 2.84
C VAL A 170 -19.57 -3.97 1.71
N MET A 171 -19.37 -5.28 1.62
CA MET A 171 -18.66 -5.90 0.49
C MET A 171 -19.63 -6.43 -0.54
N THR A 172 -19.31 -6.27 -1.81
CA THR A 172 -20.02 -6.88 -2.95
C THR A 172 -19.09 -7.88 -3.64
N MET A 173 -19.48 -9.14 -3.67
CA MET A 173 -18.79 -10.19 -4.41
C MET A 173 -19.47 -10.38 -5.77
N ASN A 174 -18.77 -9.98 -6.83
CA ASN A 174 -19.22 -10.19 -8.21
C ASN A 174 -18.93 -11.63 -8.64
N CYS A 175 -19.89 -12.53 -8.37
CA CYS A 175 -19.77 -13.95 -8.68
C CYS A 175 -20.19 -14.23 -10.14
N ASN A 176 -19.29 -13.96 -11.07
CA ASN A 176 -19.46 -14.27 -12.48
C ASN A 176 -18.89 -15.64 -12.89
N LEU A 177 -18.35 -16.39 -11.95
CA LEU A 177 -17.79 -17.75 -12.03
C LEU A 177 -16.54 -17.88 -12.91
N GLN A 178 -15.94 -16.77 -13.37
CA GLN A 178 -14.87 -16.81 -14.37
C GLN A 178 -13.63 -16.03 -13.94
N ARG A 179 -12.48 -16.67 -14.10
CA ARG A 179 -11.15 -16.04 -14.09
C ARG A 179 -10.74 -15.60 -15.50
N LEU A 180 -9.43 -15.38 -15.69
CA LEU A 180 -8.82 -15.07 -16.97
C LEU A 180 -8.89 -16.26 -17.93
N ASP A 181 -8.52 -17.46 -17.48
CA ASP A 181 -8.34 -18.64 -18.32
C ASP A 181 -9.53 -19.62 -18.29
N GLY A 182 -10.47 -19.45 -17.34
CA GLY A 182 -11.58 -20.38 -17.18
C GLY A 182 -12.42 -20.13 -15.94
N PRO A 183 -13.14 -21.14 -15.44
CA PRO A 183 -13.96 -21.02 -14.24
C PRO A 183 -13.13 -20.82 -12.97
N VAL A 184 -13.69 -20.12 -11.98
CA VAL A 184 -13.04 -19.93 -10.66
C VAL A 184 -12.96 -21.28 -9.94
N ARG A 185 -14.06 -22.02 -9.89
CA ARG A 185 -14.17 -23.33 -9.20
C ARG A 185 -14.87 -24.35 -10.07
N GLY A 186 -14.32 -24.69 -11.23
CA GLY A 186 -15.00 -25.56 -12.21
C GLY A 186 -15.69 -26.78 -11.62
N ASN A 187 -15.07 -27.50 -10.68
CA ASN A 187 -15.56 -28.72 -10.04
C ASN A 187 -16.23 -28.51 -8.67
N SER A 188 -16.50 -27.27 -8.25
CA SER A 188 -17.18 -26.94 -6.98
C SER A 188 -18.06 -25.70 -7.13
N LYS A 189 -18.51 -25.10 -6.03
CA LYS A 189 -19.34 -23.88 -6.03
C LYS A 189 -18.67 -22.76 -5.24
N ILE A 190 -18.17 -21.76 -5.91
CA ILE A 190 -17.50 -20.61 -5.29
C ILE A 190 -18.45 -19.83 -4.38
N VAL A 191 -19.71 -19.65 -4.73
CA VAL A 191 -20.68 -18.93 -3.91
C VAL A 191 -20.88 -19.59 -2.55
N GLN A 192 -20.96 -20.94 -2.51
CA GLN A 192 -21.10 -21.69 -1.26
C GLN A 192 -19.82 -21.65 -0.43
N GLU A 193 -18.65 -21.71 -1.08
CA GLU A 193 -17.36 -21.55 -0.41
C GLU A 193 -17.24 -20.18 0.26
N LEU A 194 -17.54 -19.11 -0.47
CA LEU A 194 -17.51 -17.75 0.04
C LEU A 194 -18.53 -17.54 1.16
N GLU A 195 -19.79 -18.00 0.99
CA GLU A 195 -20.79 -17.93 2.06
C GLU A 195 -20.27 -18.58 3.35
N GLY A 196 -19.68 -19.78 3.26
CA GLY A 196 -19.13 -20.46 4.42
C GLY A 196 -18.00 -19.69 5.09
N ARG A 197 -17.10 -19.10 4.33
CA ARG A 197 -15.98 -18.28 4.85
C ARG A 197 -16.46 -17.01 5.53
N PHE A 198 -17.36 -16.26 4.91
CA PHE A 198 -17.91 -15.02 5.49
C PHE A 198 -18.73 -15.30 6.76
N ARG A 199 -19.65 -16.28 6.74
CA ARG A 199 -20.44 -16.64 7.93
C ARG A 199 -19.55 -17.14 9.06
N GLY A 200 -18.56 -17.99 8.76
CA GLY A 200 -17.58 -18.47 9.75
C GLY A 200 -16.72 -17.37 10.35
N SER A 201 -16.63 -16.22 9.70
CA SER A 201 -15.90 -15.04 10.15
C SER A 201 -16.79 -13.98 10.84
N GLY A 202 -18.08 -14.26 11.09
CA GLY A 202 -18.99 -13.35 11.79
C GLY A 202 -19.59 -12.26 10.89
N TRP A 203 -19.79 -12.54 9.60
CA TRP A 203 -20.40 -11.62 8.65
C TRP A 203 -21.87 -11.96 8.40
N ASN A 204 -22.70 -10.95 8.28
CA ASN A 204 -24.03 -11.06 7.66
C ASN A 204 -23.85 -11.31 6.15
N VAL A 205 -24.48 -12.35 5.61
CA VAL A 205 -24.36 -12.73 4.19
C VAL A 205 -25.72 -12.66 3.51
N ILE A 206 -25.81 -11.81 2.49
CA ILE A 206 -26.97 -11.68 1.61
C ILE A 206 -26.62 -12.26 0.25
N LYS A 207 -27.44 -13.18 -0.27
CA LYS A 207 -27.25 -13.80 -1.59
C LYS A 207 -28.28 -13.30 -2.58
N VAL A 208 -27.83 -12.77 -3.72
CA VAL A 208 -28.68 -12.33 -4.84
C VAL A 208 -28.32 -13.15 -6.07
N LEU A 209 -28.89 -14.35 -6.16
CA LEU A 209 -28.45 -15.37 -7.13
C LEU A 209 -29.35 -15.40 -8.38
N TRP A 210 -30.67 -15.36 -8.19
CA TRP A 210 -31.69 -15.55 -9.22
C TRP A 210 -32.51 -14.28 -9.40
N GLY A 211 -32.79 -13.91 -10.66
CA GLY A 211 -33.64 -12.80 -10.99
C GLY A 211 -35.11 -13.06 -10.66
N SER A 212 -35.94 -12.04 -10.79
CA SER A 212 -37.38 -12.10 -10.43
C SER A 212 -38.18 -13.09 -11.27
N SER A 213 -37.75 -13.42 -12.50
CA SER A 213 -38.40 -14.44 -13.34
C SER A 213 -38.38 -15.84 -12.71
N TRP A 214 -37.44 -16.13 -11.81
CA TRP A 214 -37.34 -17.40 -11.12
C TRP A 214 -38.32 -17.54 -9.94
N ASP A 215 -38.89 -16.44 -9.44
CA ASP A 215 -39.65 -16.45 -8.20
C ASP A 215 -40.90 -17.30 -8.31
N ASP A 216 -41.60 -17.28 -9.46
CA ASP A 216 -42.78 -18.11 -9.72
C ASP A 216 -42.42 -19.61 -9.79
N LEU A 217 -41.27 -19.97 -10.37
CA LEU A 217 -40.82 -21.34 -10.39
C LEU A 217 -40.46 -21.85 -8.99
N PHE A 218 -39.78 -21.04 -8.19
CA PHE A 218 -39.49 -21.38 -6.79
C PHE A 218 -40.73 -21.51 -5.93
N ALA A 219 -41.73 -20.62 -6.15
CA ALA A 219 -43.02 -20.71 -5.45
C ALA A 219 -43.77 -22.00 -5.77
N ARG A 220 -43.66 -22.50 -7.01
CA ARG A 220 -44.31 -23.75 -7.48
C ARG A 220 -43.49 -24.99 -7.09
N ASP A 221 -42.21 -24.89 -6.77
CA ASP A 221 -41.35 -26.01 -6.36
C ASP A 221 -41.60 -26.43 -4.91
N THR A 222 -42.78 -26.91 -4.62
CA THR A 222 -43.22 -27.33 -3.26
C THR A 222 -42.39 -28.47 -2.68
N GLN A 223 -41.68 -29.23 -3.52
CA GLN A 223 -40.82 -30.35 -3.11
C GLN A 223 -39.34 -29.96 -2.98
N GLY A 224 -38.95 -28.76 -3.36
CA GLY A 224 -37.58 -28.27 -3.34
C GLY A 224 -36.64 -28.92 -4.36
N LEU A 225 -37.17 -29.55 -5.40
CA LEU A 225 -36.39 -30.27 -6.43
C LEU A 225 -35.53 -29.31 -7.24
N LEU A 226 -36.07 -28.12 -7.59
CA LEU A 226 -35.34 -27.08 -8.30
C LEU A 226 -34.20 -26.54 -7.45
N ALA A 227 -34.47 -26.16 -6.21
CA ALA A 227 -33.46 -25.69 -5.26
C ALA A 227 -32.36 -26.74 -5.06
N GLN A 228 -32.72 -28.01 -4.93
CA GLN A 228 -31.76 -29.12 -4.79
C GLN A 228 -30.92 -29.27 -6.08
N ARG A 229 -31.55 -29.22 -7.25
CA ARG A 229 -30.86 -29.34 -8.55
C ARG A 229 -29.83 -28.21 -8.73
N LEU A 230 -30.24 -26.96 -8.54
CA LEU A 230 -29.37 -25.79 -8.65
C LEU A 230 -28.22 -25.81 -7.63
N SER A 231 -28.46 -26.30 -6.42
CA SER A 231 -27.44 -26.47 -5.39
C SER A 231 -26.42 -27.56 -5.72
N SER A 232 -26.82 -28.57 -6.50
CA SER A 232 -25.97 -29.71 -6.85
C SER A 232 -25.08 -29.47 -8.08
N LEU A 233 -25.37 -28.46 -8.89
CA LEU A 233 -24.52 -28.09 -10.04
C LEU A 233 -23.18 -27.59 -9.58
N VAL A 234 -22.11 -28.00 -10.23
CA VAL A 234 -20.79 -27.35 -10.10
C VAL A 234 -20.73 -26.13 -10.98
N ASP A 235 -19.85 -25.16 -10.67
CA ASP A 235 -19.77 -23.89 -11.40
C ASP A 235 -19.52 -24.05 -12.89
N GLY A 236 -18.70 -25.04 -13.30
CA GLY A 236 -18.46 -25.33 -14.72
C GLY A 236 -19.71 -25.79 -15.48
N ASP A 237 -20.55 -26.63 -14.87
CA ASP A 237 -21.82 -27.06 -15.45
C ASP A 237 -22.87 -25.94 -15.42
N GLU A 238 -22.94 -25.20 -14.31
CA GLU A 238 -23.84 -24.04 -14.22
C GLU A 238 -23.53 -23.01 -15.30
N GLN A 239 -22.28 -22.64 -15.48
CA GLN A 239 -21.86 -21.71 -16.53
C GLN A 239 -22.24 -22.20 -17.92
N ARG A 240 -21.96 -23.47 -18.22
CA ARG A 240 -22.24 -24.07 -19.50
C ARG A 240 -23.75 -24.16 -19.81
N ILE A 241 -24.51 -24.70 -18.87
CA ILE A 241 -25.96 -24.88 -19.04
C ILE A 241 -26.67 -23.53 -19.18
N MET A 242 -26.37 -22.56 -18.31
CA MET A 242 -27.02 -21.25 -18.30
C MET A 242 -26.70 -20.40 -19.55
N THR A 243 -25.71 -20.80 -20.34
CA THR A 243 -25.35 -20.12 -21.61
C THR A 243 -25.58 -20.99 -22.85
N SER A 244 -26.34 -22.11 -22.71
CA SER A 244 -26.70 -23.01 -23.77
C SER A 244 -28.07 -22.61 -24.38
N ASP A 245 -28.42 -23.26 -25.49
CA ASP A 245 -29.76 -23.12 -26.08
C ASP A 245 -30.83 -23.76 -25.16
N GLY A 246 -32.08 -23.33 -25.34
CA GLY A 246 -33.21 -23.72 -24.52
C GLY A 246 -33.49 -25.24 -24.54
N ALA A 247 -33.27 -25.91 -25.68
CA ALA A 247 -33.42 -27.37 -25.78
C ALA A 247 -32.38 -28.09 -24.87
N THR A 248 -31.13 -27.60 -24.84
CA THR A 248 -30.06 -28.10 -23.95
C THR A 248 -30.41 -27.80 -22.49
N ILE A 249 -30.86 -26.58 -22.17
CA ILE A 249 -31.28 -26.19 -20.81
C ILE A 249 -32.39 -27.12 -20.34
N ARG A 250 -33.44 -27.33 -21.14
CA ARG A 250 -34.57 -28.24 -20.84
C ARG A 250 -34.08 -29.65 -20.53
N LYS A 251 -33.21 -30.19 -21.35
CA LYS A 251 -32.69 -31.54 -21.25
C LYS A 251 -31.75 -31.72 -20.04
N GLU A 252 -30.90 -30.75 -19.76
CA GLU A 252 -29.80 -30.94 -18.79
C GLU A 252 -30.09 -30.33 -17.42
N LEU A 253 -30.77 -29.17 -17.35
CA LEU A 253 -31.14 -28.54 -16.09
C LEU A 253 -32.40 -29.17 -15.52
N PHE A 254 -33.46 -29.31 -16.34
CA PHE A 254 -34.76 -29.80 -15.92
C PHE A 254 -34.94 -31.31 -16.24
N ASN A 255 -33.97 -32.11 -15.90
CA ASN A 255 -33.72 -33.50 -16.33
C ASN A 255 -34.49 -34.60 -15.57
N SER A 256 -35.41 -34.23 -14.67
CA SER A 256 -36.29 -35.21 -13.97
C SER A 256 -37.76 -34.89 -14.17
N ASP A 257 -38.66 -35.88 -13.97
CA ASP A 257 -40.11 -35.73 -14.20
C ASP A 257 -40.69 -34.55 -13.40
N GLY A 258 -40.30 -34.37 -12.15
CA GLY A 258 -40.73 -33.22 -11.34
C GLY A 258 -40.22 -31.87 -11.87
N LEU A 259 -38.98 -31.78 -12.30
CA LEU A 259 -38.38 -30.59 -12.85
C LEU A 259 -38.95 -30.25 -14.25
N SER A 260 -39.09 -31.28 -15.10
CA SER A 260 -39.66 -31.09 -16.46
C SER A 260 -41.11 -30.58 -16.40
N THR A 261 -41.87 -31.01 -15.41
CA THR A 261 -43.27 -30.54 -15.19
C THR A 261 -43.31 -29.07 -14.78
N LEU A 262 -42.36 -28.61 -13.96
CA LEU A 262 -42.31 -27.19 -13.56
C LEU A 262 -42.19 -26.24 -14.76
N VAL A 263 -41.49 -26.61 -15.83
CA VAL A 263 -41.18 -25.80 -16.99
C VAL A 263 -41.90 -26.24 -18.25
N ALA A 264 -42.86 -27.16 -18.17
CA ALA A 264 -43.58 -27.70 -19.34
C ALA A 264 -44.33 -26.64 -20.14
N HIS A 265 -44.70 -25.53 -19.53
CA HIS A 265 -45.42 -24.40 -20.14
C HIS A 265 -44.49 -23.36 -20.80
N LEU A 266 -43.16 -23.45 -20.58
CA LEU A 266 -42.18 -22.52 -21.14
C LEU A 266 -41.65 -23.05 -22.48
N SER A 267 -41.53 -22.17 -23.47
CA SER A 267 -40.78 -22.42 -24.70
C SER A 267 -39.27 -22.50 -24.44
N ASP A 268 -38.51 -22.92 -25.44
CA ASP A 268 -37.05 -22.95 -25.33
C ASP A 268 -36.46 -21.53 -25.25
N ASP A 269 -37.02 -20.58 -25.99
CA ASP A 269 -36.62 -19.16 -25.90
C ASP A 269 -36.90 -18.57 -24.52
N GLU A 270 -38.02 -18.92 -23.88
CA GLU A 270 -38.34 -18.48 -22.52
C GLU A 270 -37.40 -19.12 -21.47
N LEU A 271 -36.93 -20.34 -21.71
CA LEU A 271 -35.92 -20.97 -20.87
C LEU A 271 -34.55 -20.32 -20.99
N GLU A 272 -34.15 -19.90 -22.18
CA GLU A 272 -32.92 -19.10 -22.37
C GLU A 272 -33.03 -17.77 -21.65
N ALA A 273 -34.12 -17.05 -21.78
CA ALA A 273 -34.38 -15.78 -21.09
C ALA A 273 -34.35 -15.96 -19.55
N LEU A 274 -35.02 -17.03 -19.06
CA LEU A 274 -34.99 -17.39 -17.62
C LEU A 274 -33.56 -17.60 -17.10
N CYS A 275 -32.75 -18.38 -17.83
CA CYS A 275 -31.36 -18.66 -17.42
C CYS A 275 -30.44 -17.44 -17.49
N ALA A 276 -30.77 -16.47 -18.37
CA ALA A 276 -30.05 -15.20 -18.42
C ALA A 276 -30.47 -14.22 -17.31
N ASP A 277 -31.60 -14.43 -16.65
CA ASP A 277 -32.12 -13.60 -15.56
C ASP A 277 -31.50 -14.04 -14.22
N VAL A 278 -30.29 -13.57 -13.96
CA VAL A 278 -29.56 -13.79 -12.68
C VAL A 278 -29.69 -12.57 -11.77
N GLY A 279 -29.65 -12.81 -10.47
CA GLY A 279 -29.96 -11.78 -9.47
C GLY A 279 -29.09 -10.54 -9.51
N GLY A 280 -27.83 -10.65 -9.93
CA GLY A 280 -26.92 -9.52 -10.09
C GLY A 280 -27.26 -8.58 -11.26
N HIS A 281 -28.28 -8.92 -12.06
CA HIS A 281 -28.82 -8.08 -13.14
C HIS A 281 -30.28 -7.64 -12.88
N ASP A 282 -30.83 -7.98 -11.72
CA ASP A 282 -32.17 -7.57 -11.27
C ASP A 282 -32.08 -6.34 -10.36
N PHE A 283 -32.52 -5.18 -10.86
CA PHE A 283 -32.47 -3.91 -10.14
C PHE A 283 -33.28 -3.93 -8.84
N VAL A 284 -34.43 -4.61 -8.81
CA VAL A 284 -35.31 -4.65 -7.64
C VAL A 284 -34.67 -5.46 -6.52
N LYS A 285 -34.15 -6.65 -6.86
CA LYS A 285 -33.46 -7.52 -5.88
C LYS A 285 -32.17 -6.91 -5.39
N LEU A 286 -31.39 -6.26 -6.26
CA LEU A 286 -30.17 -5.54 -5.86
C LEU A 286 -30.49 -4.39 -4.90
N HIS A 287 -31.51 -3.57 -5.22
CA HIS A 287 -31.93 -2.48 -4.33
C HIS A 287 -32.36 -3.01 -2.96
N ALA A 288 -33.18 -4.05 -2.90
CA ALA A 288 -33.62 -4.68 -1.65
C ALA A 288 -32.44 -5.22 -0.85
N ALA A 289 -31.48 -5.87 -1.50
CA ALA A 289 -30.28 -6.41 -0.85
C ALA A 289 -29.39 -5.30 -0.25
N TYR A 290 -29.12 -4.23 -0.98
CA TYR A 290 -28.33 -3.10 -0.45
C TYR A 290 -29.08 -2.30 0.61
N ALA A 291 -30.41 -2.17 0.50
CA ALA A 291 -31.24 -1.58 1.58
C ALA A 291 -31.14 -2.39 2.87
N GLN A 292 -31.21 -3.71 2.78
CA GLN A 292 -31.02 -4.60 3.91
C GLN A 292 -29.59 -4.52 4.47
N ALA A 293 -28.57 -4.55 3.59
CA ALA A 293 -27.17 -4.45 3.97
C ALA A 293 -26.86 -3.16 4.74
N THR A 294 -27.44 -2.03 4.29
CA THR A 294 -27.22 -0.73 4.93
C THR A 294 -28.02 -0.53 6.21
N ALA A 295 -29.11 -1.27 6.40
CA ALA A 295 -29.91 -1.26 7.63
C ALA A 295 -29.36 -2.20 8.72
N HIS A 296 -28.59 -3.22 8.34
CA HIS A 296 -28.01 -4.18 9.26
C HIS A 296 -27.02 -3.53 10.22
N LYS A 297 -27.03 -3.99 11.48
CA LYS A 297 -26.21 -3.45 12.57
C LYS A 297 -25.48 -4.55 13.34
N GLY A 298 -24.31 -4.20 13.87
CA GLY A 298 -23.52 -5.05 14.74
C GLY A 298 -22.63 -6.06 14.04
N GLU A 299 -22.78 -6.24 12.71
CA GLU A 299 -21.96 -7.15 11.91
C GLU A 299 -21.63 -6.52 10.55
N PRO A 300 -20.44 -6.76 10.00
CA PRO A 300 -20.14 -6.41 8.60
C PRO A 300 -21.04 -7.20 7.64
N THR A 301 -21.34 -6.64 6.48
CA THR A 301 -22.22 -7.30 5.51
C THR A 301 -21.50 -7.58 4.19
N VAL A 302 -21.69 -8.80 3.65
CA VAL A 302 -21.33 -9.14 2.27
C VAL A 302 -22.57 -9.45 1.45
N VAL A 303 -22.62 -8.90 0.23
CA VAL A 303 -23.66 -9.21 -0.78
C VAL A 303 -23.02 -10.05 -1.89
N LEU A 304 -23.34 -11.32 -1.96
CA LEU A 304 -22.90 -12.24 -3.02
C LEU A 304 -23.86 -12.12 -4.19
N ILE A 305 -23.46 -11.47 -5.27
CA ILE A 305 -24.29 -11.29 -6.46
C ILE A 305 -23.88 -12.26 -7.58
N ARG A 306 -24.80 -13.05 -8.06
CA ARG A 306 -24.59 -13.89 -9.25
C ARG A 306 -24.74 -13.03 -10.49
N THR A 307 -23.71 -12.96 -11.32
CA THR A 307 -23.68 -12.17 -12.54
C THR A 307 -23.21 -13.02 -13.73
N ILE A 308 -23.36 -12.47 -14.93
CA ILE A 308 -22.81 -13.07 -16.15
C ILE A 308 -21.68 -12.17 -16.65
N LYS A 309 -20.49 -12.73 -16.82
CA LYS A 309 -19.33 -12.00 -17.36
C LYS A 309 -19.62 -11.58 -18.80
N GLY A 310 -19.56 -10.28 -19.07
CA GLY A 310 -19.91 -9.74 -20.38
C GLY A 310 -21.42 -9.68 -20.64
N TYR A 311 -22.24 -9.54 -19.60
CA TYR A 311 -23.70 -9.39 -19.71
C TYR A 311 -24.09 -8.23 -20.65
N GLY A 312 -25.05 -8.49 -21.54
CA GLY A 312 -25.56 -7.50 -22.51
C GLY A 312 -24.59 -7.18 -23.66
N LEU A 313 -23.48 -7.95 -23.80
CA LEU A 313 -22.56 -7.81 -24.93
C LEU A 313 -22.79 -8.86 -26.04
N GLY A 314 -23.91 -9.56 -26.00
CA GLY A 314 -24.29 -10.56 -26.97
C GLY A 314 -23.68 -11.95 -26.74
N PRO A 315 -24.16 -12.97 -27.48
CA PRO A 315 -23.82 -14.37 -27.22
C PRO A 315 -22.35 -14.73 -27.51
N SER A 316 -21.66 -13.92 -28.31
CA SER A 316 -20.22 -14.09 -28.56
C SER A 316 -19.33 -13.68 -27.37
N PHE A 317 -19.89 -12.89 -26.44
CA PHE A 317 -19.21 -12.39 -25.24
C PHE A 317 -19.75 -13.04 -23.96
N ALA A 318 -21.05 -13.00 -23.75
CA ALA A 318 -21.68 -13.36 -22.48
C ALA A 318 -21.34 -14.79 -22.03
N GLY A 319 -20.76 -14.92 -20.85
CA GLY A 319 -20.43 -16.20 -20.22
C GLY A 319 -19.34 -17.04 -20.88
N ARG A 320 -18.65 -16.54 -21.91
CA ARG A 320 -17.59 -17.28 -22.61
C ARG A 320 -16.25 -17.16 -21.89
N ASN A 321 -15.45 -18.24 -21.83
CA ASN A 321 -14.11 -18.21 -21.20
C ASN A 321 -13.17 -17.22 -21.90
N THR A 322 -13.35 -16.94 -23.18
CA THR A 322 -12.51 -15.97 -23.94
C THR A 322 -12.88 -14.50 -23.67
N THR A 323 -13.96 -14.24 -22.98
CA THR A 323 -14.56 -12.90 -22.80
C THR A 323 -13.63 -11.93 -22.07
N HIS A 324 -12.84 -12.41 -21.13
CA HIS A 324 -11.92 -11.55 -20.37
C HIS A 324 -10.90 -10.83 -21.26
N GLN A 325 -10.39 -11.50 -22.28
CA GLN A 325 -9.36 -10.96 -23.18
C GLN A 325 -9.92 -10.13 -24.35
N LYS A 326 -11.22 -10.16 -24.57
CA LYS A 326 -11.84 -9.38 -25.67
C LYS A 326 -11.79 -7.88 -25.36
N LYS A 327 -11.15 -7.12 -26.24
CA LYS A 327 -10.88 -5.67 -26.10
C LYS A 327 -11.53 -4.84 -27.20
N LYS A 328 -12.10 -5.50 -28.21
CA LYS A 328 -12.78 -4.86 -29.35
C LYS A 328 -14.13 -5.50 -29.52
N ALA A 329 -15.18 -4.68 -29.63
CA ALA A 329 -16.48 -5.11 -30.06
C ALA A 329 -16.45 -5.25 -31.59
N ASP A 330 -16.91 -6.39 -32.11
CA ASP A 330 -17.21 -6.57 -33.54
C ASP A 330 -18.56 -5.96 -33.91
N MET A 331 -18.88 -5.95 -35.18
CA MET A 331 -20.11 -5.35 -35.68
C MET A 331 -21.36 -6.04 -35.08
N ASP A 332 -21.35 -7.37 -35.00
CA ASP A 332 -22.45 -8.13 -34.45
C ASP A 332 -22.72 -7.79 -32.98
N THR A 333 -21.68 -7.65 -32.20
CA THR A 333 -21.74 -7.21 -30.78
C THR A 333 -22.33 -5.81 -30.67
N MET A 334 -21.87 -4.88 -31.50
CA MET A 334 -22.36 -3.51 -31.49
C MET A 334 -23.83 -3.43 -31.91
N GLN A 335 -24.23 -4.17 -32.94
CA GLN A 335 -25.63 -4.24 -33.37
C GLN A 335 -26.51 -4.83 -32.28
N PHE A 336 -26.10 -5.97 -31.71
CA PHE A 336 -26.83 -6.59 -30.59
C PHE A 336 -27.04 -5.61 -29.45
N MET A 337 -25.97 -4.96 -29.01
CA MET A 337 -26.00 -4.04 -27.84
C MET A 337 -26.82 -2.76 -28.17
N ARG A 338 -26.70 -2.23 -29.39
CA ARG A 338 -27.53 -1.10 -29.86
C ARG A 338 -29.00 -1.44 -29.76
N ASP A 339 -29.40 -2.61 -30.28
CA ASP A 339 -30.81 -3.06 -30.33
C ASP A 339 -31.33 -3.35 -28.92
N ASP A 340 -30.54 -4.03 -28.07
CA ASP A 340 -30.88 -4.30 -26.66
C ASP A 340 -31.08 -3.01 -25.84
N LEU A 341 -30.26 -1.99 -26.09
CA LEU A 341 -30.35 -0.69 -25.42
C LEU A 341 -31.31 0.29 -26.08
N GLY A 342 -31.90 -0.05 -27.23
CA GLY A 342 -32.81 0.83 -27.99
C GLY A 342 -32.13 2.12 -28.48
N LEU A 343 -30.85 2.05 -28.86
CA LEU A 343 -30.10 3.21 -29.35
C LEU A 343 -30.42 3.51 -30.81
N ALA A 344 -30.49 4.78 -31.17
CA ALA A 344 -30.92 5.24 -32.48
C ALA A 344 -29.81 5.22 -33.57
N PHE A 345 -28.70 4.52 -33.36
CA PHE A 345 -27.62 4.41 -34.34
C PHE A 345 -28.02 3.49 -35.52
N THR A 346 -27.68 3.92 -36.73
CA THR A 346 -27.78 3.05 -37.94
C THR A 346 -26.53 2.13 -38.00
N ASP A 347 -26.57 1.06 -38.82
CA ASP A 347 -25.40 0.20 -39.04
C ASP A 347 -24.20 0.99 -39.59
N LYS A 348 -24.45 2.02 -40.41
CA LYS A 348 -23.41 2.92 -40.93
C LYS A 348 -22.78 3.77 -39.82
N ASP A 349 -23.56 4.21 -38.85
CA ASP A 349 -23.01 4.97 -37.70
C ASP A 349 -22.05 4.09 -36.87
N LEU A 350 -22.36 2.81 -36.70
CA LEU A 350 -21.53 1.86 -35.96
C LEU A 350 -20.11 1.70 -36.53
N GLU A 351 -19.89 1.95 -37.83
CA GLU A 351 -18.56 1.92 -38.45
C GLU A 351 -17.62 2.97 -37.85
N THR A 352 -18.17 4.04 -37.27
CA THR A 352 -17.40 5.12 -36.63
C THR A 352 -17.23 4.94 -35.14
N TYR A 353 -17.79 3.89 -34.54
CA TYR A 353 -17.79 3.61 -33.11
C TYR A 353 -18.35 4.81 -32.30
N PRO A 354 -19.60 5.19 -32.49
CA PRO A 354 -20.15 6.42 -31.94
C PRO A 354 -20.35 6.32 -30.43
N TYR A 355 -20.17 7.46 -29.74
CA TYR A 355 -20.61 7.61 -28.36
C TYR A 355 -22.05 8.12 -28.31
N VAL A 356 -22.78 7.77 -27.26
CA VAL A 356 -23.98 8.51 -26.82
C VAL A 356 -23.49 9.72 -26.03
N MET A 357 -23.63 10.90 -26.60
CA MET A 357 -23.19 12.14 -25.98
C MET A 357 -24.10 12.52 -24.80
N PRO A 358 -23.60 13.18 -23.75
CA PRO A 358 -24.44 13.71 -22.66
C PRO A 358 -25.58 14.61 -23.19
N SER A 359 -25.35 15.37 -24.27
CA SER A 359 -26.35 16.19 -24.95
C SER A 359 -27.51 15.40 -25.57
N ASP A 360 -27.29 14.11 -25.88
CA ASP A 360 -28.32 13.26 -26.52
C ASP A 360 -29.28 12.68 -25.47
N VAL A 361 -28.93 12.75 -24.20
CA VAL A 361 -29.66 12.15 -23.06
C VAL A 361 -29.85 13.13 -21.90
N PRO A 362 -30.35 14.35 -22.10
CA PRO A 362 -30.41 15.40 -21.10
C PRO A 362 -31.24 15.00 -19.86
N GLU A 363 -32.26 14.19 -20.02
CA GLU A 363 -33.07 13.71 -18.89
C GLU A 363 -32.29 12.78 -17.98
N LEU A 364 -31.43 11.91 -18.52
CA LEU A 364 -30.56 11.04 -17.74
C LEU A 364 -29.48 11.83 -16.99
N VAL A 365 -28.92 12.84 -17.64
CA VAL A 365 -27.97 13.77 -17.02
C VAL A 365 -28.61 14.49 -15.83
N ALA A 366 -29.82 15.05 -16.03
CA ALA A 366 -30.57 15.73 -14.97
C ALA A 366 -30.92 14.78 -13.81
N TYR A 367 -31.35 13.56 -14.14
CA TYR A 367 -31.65 12.55 -13.10
C TYR A 367 -30.39 12.18 -12.29
N ALA A 368 -29.26 11.92 -12.96
CA ALA A 368 -28.00 11.60 -12.29
C ALA A 368 -27.57 12.74 -11.36
N ALA A 369 -27.65 14.00 -11.82
CA ALA A 369 -27.33 15.17 -11.03
C ALA A 369 -28.22 15.29 -9.78
N GLN A 370 -29.54 15.14 -9.95
CA GLN A 370 -30.50 15.16 -8.84
C GLN A 370 -30.19 14.08 -7.79
N ARG A 371 -29.88 12.87 -8.24
CA ARG A 371 -29.54 11.78 -7.31
C ARG A 371 -28.23 12.03 -6.57
N ARG A 372 -27.22 12.56 -7.26
CA ARG A 372 -25.92 12.87 -6.62
C ARG A 372 -26.05 14.02 -5.62
N GLU A 373 -26.82 15.08 -5.95
CA GLU A 373 -27.13 16.15 -4.99
C GLU A 373 -27.83 15.61 -3.73
N ALA A 374 -28.85 14.77 -3.90
CA ALA A 374 -29.59 14.18 -2.78
C ALA A 374 -28.72 13.25 -1.91
N LEU A 375 -27.65 12.69 -2.45
CA LEU A 375 -26.71 11.79 -1.77
C LEU A 375 -25.40 12.47 -1.34
N GLY A 376 -25.34 13.82 -1.37
CA GLY A 376 -24.18 14.56 -0.85
C GLY A 376 -23.01 14.72 -1.82
N GLY A 377 -23.27 14.69 -3.13
CA GLY A 377 -22.27 15.00 -4.16
C GLY A 377 -21.71 13.80 -4.91
N TYR A 378 -20.77 14.10 -5.79
CA TYR A 378 -20.22 13.13 -6.74
C TYR A 378 -19.13 12.23 -6.13
N LEU A 379 -19.03 11.01 -6.67
CA LEU A 379 -18.02 9.99 -6.34
C LEU A 379 -17.55 9.26 -7.62
N PRO A 380 -16.29 8.79 -7.67
CA PRO A 380 -15.20 9.08 -6.72
C PRO A 380 -14.79 10.55 -6.75
N LYS A 381 -14.31 11.08 -5.63
CA LYS A 381 -13.83 12.46 -5.52
C LYS A 381 -12.82 12.53 -4.38
N ARG A 382 -11.58 12.87 -4.68
CA ARG A 382 -10.54 13.10 -3.68
C ARG A 382 -10.42 14.59 -3.40
N ILE A 383 -10.38 14.95 -2.12
CA ILE A 383 -10.25 16.34 -1.67
C ILE A 383 -9.03 16.40 -0.76
N VAL A 384 -8.16 17.37 -1.00
CA VAL A 384 -7.00 17.66 -0.14
C VAL A 384 -7.23 19.03 0.49
N PRO A 385 -7.30 19.13 1.84
CA PRO A 385 -7.40 20.42 2.50
C PRO A 385 -6.19 21.30 2.18
N SER A 386 -6.42 22.59 2.04
CA SER A 386 -5.35 23.59 1.89
C SER A 386 -4.76 24.04 3.23
N GLU A 387 -5.42 23.71 4.33
CA GLU A 387 -4.97 24.09 5.67
C GLU A 387 -3.83 23.19 6.13
N THR A 388 -2.77 23.81 6.68
CA THR A 388 -1.66 23.11 7.34
C THR A 388 -2.03 22.79 8.78
N ILE A 389 -1.34 21.80 9.36
CA ILE A 389 -1.48 21.49 10.79
C ILE A 389 -0.50 22.30 11.63
N ASP A 390 -0.84 22.56 12.89
CA ASP A 390 0.11 23.09 13.86
C ASP A 390 1.26 22.09 14.04
N LEU A 391 2.48 22.60 13.94
CA LEU A 391 3.68 21.80 14.17
C LEU A 391 3.91 21.57 15.67
N PRO A 392 4.61 20.47 16.05
CA PRO A 392 5.05 20.29 17.42
C PRO A 392 5.95 21.40 17.91
N ASP A 393 5.84 21.73 19.20
CA ASP A 393 6.75 22.69 19.83
C ASP A 393 8.23 22.27 19.66
N ALA A 394 9.12 23.20 19.39
CA ALA A 394 10.56 22.94 19.24
C ALA A 394 11.17 22.23 20.47
N GLY A 395 10.59 22.41 21.65
CA GLY A 395 10.96 21.71 22.88
C GLY A 395 10.78 20.21 22.82
N ALA A 396 9.92 19.71 21.91
CA ALA A 396 9.73 18.27 21.72
C ALA A 396 11.01 17.56 21.23
N TYR A 397 11.94 18.28 20.62
CA TYR A 397 13.18 17.76 20.04
C TYR A 397 14.45 18.19 20.77
N ALA A 398 14.39 19.21 21.61
CA ALA A 398 15.57 19.88 22.19
C ALA A 398 16.46 18.95 23.04
N GLU A 399 15.89 17.95 23.73
CA GLU A 399 16.66 17.04 24.57
C GLU A 399 17.67 16.20 23.76
N PHE A 400 17.38 15.95 22.49
CA PHE A 400 18.22 15.09 21.64
C PHE A 400 19.46 15.83 21.13
N ASP A 401 19.43 17.15 21.05
CA ASP A 401 20.56 17.99 20.62
C ASP A 401 21.71 18.01 21.67
N GLU A 402 21.40 17.77 22.94
CA GLU A 402 22.39 17.77 24.00
C GLU A 402 23.23 16.50 24.09
N GLY A 403 22.78 15.39 23.48
CA GLY A 403 23.39 14.07 23.63
C GLY A 403 23.31 13.52 25.08
N THR A 404 23.98 12.40 25.35
CA THR A 404 23.89 11.71 26.66
C THR A 404 24.90 12.19 27.68
N LYS A 405 25.78 13.12 27.31
CA LYS A 405 26.82 13.72 28.18
C LYS A 405 27.74 12.68 28.86
N GLY A 406 27.89 11.50 28.24
CA GLY A 406 28.69 10.39 28.78
C GLY A 406 28.13 9.73 30.03
N LYS A 407 26.88 10.02 30.41
CA LYS A 407 26.25 9.51 31.63
C LYS A 407 25.45 8.25 31.43
N MET A 408 25.00 8.01 30.21
CA MET A 408 24.22 6.84 29.81
C MET A 408 24.48 6.49 28.35
N GLU A 409 24.19 5.27 28.00
CA GLU A 409 24.16 4.77 26.64
C GLU A 409 22.71 4.57 26.21
N VAL A 410 22.38 4.93 24.99
CA VAL A 410 21.01 4.88 24.44
C VAL A 410 21.05 4.32 23.02
N SER A 411 20.06 3.54 22.65
CA SER A 411 19.85 3.07 21.27
C SER A 411 19.00 4.07 20.48
N THR A 412 19.09 4.00 19.15
CA THR A 412 18.20 4.81 18.30
C THR A 412 16.73 4.39 18.42
N THR A 413 16.45 3.12 18.75
CA THR A 413 15.09 2.66 19.09
C THR A 413 14.57 3.38 20.35
N MET A 414 15.37 3.46 21.41
CA MET A 414 14.96 4.18 22.61
C MET A 414 14.86 5.69 22.41
N ALA A 415 15.73 6.27 21.57
CA ALA A 415 15.60 7.68 21.16
C ALA A 415 14.29 7.91 20.43
N PHE A 416 13.90 7.03 19.49
CA PHE A 416 12.63 7.09 18.79
C PHE A 416 11.43 7.05 19.74
N VAL A 417 11.39 6.11 20.68
CA VAL A 417 10.29 6.00 21.67
C VAL A 417 10.15 7.29 22.47
N ARG A 418 11.25 7.95 22.81
CA ARG A 418 11.24 9.24 23.52
C ARG A 418 10.73 10.37 22.62
N VAL A 419 11.17 10.45 21.36
CA VAL A 419 10.64 11.40 20.37
C VAL A 419 9.13 11.20 20.22
N LEU A 420 8.68 9.96 19.97
CA LEU A 420 7.27 9.62 19.80
C LEU A 420 6.44 10.05 21.03
N ARG A 421 6.91 9.72 22.23
CA ARG A 421 6.23 10.11 23.48
C ARG A 421 6.16 11.63 23.65
N SER A 422 7.23 12.34 23.28
CA SER A 422 7.25 13.81 23.33
C SER A 422 6.23 14.42 22.38
N LEU A 423 6.16 13.90 21.14
CA LEU A 423 5.17 14.31 20.15
C LEU A 423 3.74 14.02 20.62
N MET A 424 3.47 12.85 21.20
CA MET A 424 2.14 12.48 21.70
C MET A 424 1.68 13.36 22.88
N LYS A 425 2.61 13.94 23.63
CA LYS A 425 2.33 14.85 24.74
C LYS A 425 2.07 16.29 24.31
N ASP A 426 2.42 16.64 23.10
CA ASP A 426 2.14 17.98 22.58
C ASP A 426 0.64 18.25 22.56
N LYS A 427 0.22 19.40 23.08
CA LYS A 427 -1.22 19.70 23.28
C LYS A 427 -1.98 19.92 21.96
N ALA A 428 -1.35 20.50 20.96
CA ALA A 428 -1.96 20.79 19.67
C ALA A 428 -1.80 19.60 18.69
N PHE A 429 -0.60 19.07 18.63
CA PHE A 429 -0.19 18.03 17.67
C PHE A 429 -0.50 16.60 18.17
N GLY A 430 -0.31 16.32 19.45
CA GLY A 430 -0.23 14.94 19.99
C GLY A 430 -1.42 14.05 19.68
N LYS A 431 -2.64 14.59 19.64
CA LYS A 431 -3.86 13.84 19.31
C LYS A 431 -3.87 13.27 17.88
N ARG A 432 -3.04 13.84 16.97
CA ARG A 432 -2.91 13.41 15.58
C ARG A 432 -1.93 12.25 15.39
N VAL A 433 -1.06 12.04 16.36
CA VAL A 433 -0.04 10.97 16.32
C VAL A 433 -0.71 9.62 16.52
N VAL A 434 -0.44 8.67 15.61
CA VAL A 434 -1.02 7.33 15.62
C VAL A 434 0.10 6.29 15.59
N PRO A 435 0.52 5.76 16.76
CA PRO A 435 1.44 4.62 16.78
C PRO A 435 0.71 3.33 16.37
N ILE A 436 1.38 2.53 15.52
CA ILE A 436 0.85 1.27 15.00
C ILE A 436 1.94 0.21 15.17
N ILE A 437 1.59 -0.93 15.77
CA ILE A 437 2.55 -1.97 16.16
C ILE A 437 1.92 -3.35 15.92
N PRO A 438 2.66 -4.32 15.34
CA PRO A 438 2.24 -5.72 15.21
C PRO A 438 2.79 -6.58 16.36
N ASP A 439 2.31 -6.40 17.59
CA ASP A 439 2.61 -7.21 18.80
C ASP A 439 4.08 -7.15 19.32
N GLU A 440 4.90 -6.19 18.90
CA GLU A 440 6.30 -6.12 19.36
C GLU A 440 6.61 -4.90 20.24
N ALA A 441 5.63 -4.24 20.81
CA ALA A 441 5.80 -3.02 21.58
C ALA A 441 6.80 -3.17 22.75
N ARG A 442 6.82 -4.31 23.43
CA ARG A 442 7.76 -4.58 24.51
C ARG A 442 9.20 -4.73 24.03
N THR A 443 9.39 -5.37 22.88
CA THR A 443 10.70 -5.51 22.25
C THR A 443 11.28 -4.15 21.87
N PHE A 444 10.42 -3.22 21.44
CA PHE A 444 10.82 -1.87 21.06
C PHE A 444 10.84 -0.87 22.23
N GLY A 445 10.49 -1.32 23.45
CA GLY A 445 10.40 -0.44 24.62
C GLY A 445 9.25 0.56 24.59
N MET A 446 8.20 0.25 23.82
CA MET A 446 7.02 1.09 23.65
C MET A 446 5.88 0.78 24.64
N ASP A 447 5.98 -0.31 25.40
CA ASP A 447 4.97 -0.75 26.36
C ASP A 447 4.58 0.30 27.44
N PRO A 448 5.44 1.26 27.87
CA PRO A 448 5.00 2.33 28.77
C PRO A 448 3.91 3.21 28.16
N LEU A 449 3.81 3.29 26.82
CA LEU A 449 2.80 4.06 26.12
C LEU A 449 1.40 3.47 26.32
N PHE A 450 1.26 2.17 26.56
CA PHE A 450 -0.02 1.51 26.79
C PHE A 450 -0.77 2.10 28.01
N ALA A 451 -0.05 2.32 29.09
CA ALA A 451 -0.63 2.87 30.30
C ALA A 451 -0.99 4.36 30.14
N GLU A 452 -0.20 5.11 29.37
CA GLU A 452 -0.31 6.56 29.24
C GLU A 452 -1.38 6.95 28.18
N PHE A 453 -1.40 6.28 27.02
CA PHE A 453 -2.24 6.65 25.88
C PHE A 453 -3.32 5.63 25.52
N GLY A 454 -3.20 4.39 26.00
CA GLY A 454 -4.14 3.30 25.74
C GLY A 454 -4.02 2.68 24.35
N ILE A 455 -4.35 1.39 24.27
CA ILE A 455 -4.52 0.65 23.03
C ILE A 455 -5.97 0.84 22.57
N TYR A 456 -6.20 1.14 21.31
CA TYR A 456 -7.55 1.27 20.78
C TYR A 456 -8.25 -0.09 20.67
N HIS A 457 -9.44 -0.17 21.25
CA HIS A 457 -10.37 -1.26 21.04
C HIS A 457 -11.81 -0.70 21.09
N PRO A 458 -12.67 -0.99 20.08
CA PRO A 458 -13.99 -0.37 19.97
C PRO A 458 -14.94 -0.69 21.14
N GLU A 459 -14.74 -1.80 21.86
CA GLU A 459 -15.52 -2.18 23.03
C GLU A 459 -14.79 -1.89 24.37
N GLY A 460 -13.64 -1.23 24.33
CA GLY A 460 -12.78 -1.06 25.49
C GLY A 460 -12.24 -2.40 26.02
N GLN A 461 -11.92 -2.47 27.30
CA GLN A 461 -11.31 -3.64 27.92
C GLN A 461 -12.35 -4.44 28.73
N LEU A 462 -12.86 -5.53 28.20
CA LEU A 462 -13.88 -6.37 28.80
C LEU A 462 -13.35 -7.37 29.84
N TYR A 463 -12.05 -7.43 30.05
CA TYR A 463 -11.38 -8.36 30.95
C TYR A 463 -10.37 -7.65 31.85
N LYS A 464 -9.96 -8.31 32.91
CA LYS A 464 -8.88 -7.86 33.79
C LYS A 464 -7.58 -8.57 33.37
N PRO A 465 -6.54 -7.82 32.98
CA PRO A 465 -5.26 -8.41 32.58
C PRO A 465 -4.61 -9.23 33.71
N VAL A 466 -3.93 -10.31 33.37
CA VAL A 466 -3.22 -11.16 34.35
C VAL A 466 -2.24 -10.31 35.18
N ASP A 467 -1.49 -9.44 34.52
CA ASP A 467 -0.47 -8.59 35.11
C ASP A 467 -1.00 -7.22 35.57
N HIS A 468 -2.28 -7.14 35.95
CA HIS A 468 -2.92 -5.87 36.31
C HIS A 468 -2.29 -5.13 37.51
N ASN A 469 -1.46 -5.81 38.28
CA ASN A 469 -0.75 -5.27 39.46
C ASN A 469 0.64 -4.73 39.14
N VAL A 470 1.16 -4.93 37.92
CA VAL A 470 2.47 -4.39 37.52
C VAL A 470 2.35 -2.99 36.95
N LEU A 471 3.46 -2.24 36.97
CA LEU A 471 3.51 -0.85 36.50
C LEU A 471 3.18 -0.69 35.01
N MET A 472 3.59 -1.68 34.20
CA MET A 472 3.37 -1.68 32.75
C MET A 472 2.07 -2.42 32.42
N LYS A 473 0.95 -1.69 32.45
CA LYS A 473 -0.38 -2.25 32.25
C LYS A 473 -0.73 -2.28 30.77
N TYR A 474 -1.06 -3.47 30.28
CA TYR A 474 -1.77 -3.62 29.02
C TYR A 474 -3.16 -3.03 29.21
N LYS A 475 -3.49 -1.96 28.49
CA LYS A 475 -4.72 -1.18 28.67
C LYS A 475 -5.39 -0.91 27.34
N GLU A 476 -6.53 -1.52 27.11
CA GLU A 476 -7.42 -1.26 26.00
C GLU A 476 -8.49 -0.21 26.35
N SER A 477 -8.89 0.59 25.38
CA SER A 477 -9.87 1.64 25.57
C SER A 477 -10.48 2.06 24.22
N GLU A 478 -11.77 2.39 24.20
CA GLU A 478 -12.45 3.01 23.05
C GLU A 478 -11.76 4.31 22.59
N LYS A 479 -11.10 5.01 23.52
CA LYS A 479 -10.34 6.24 23.25
C LYS A 479 -8.82 6.00 23.19
N GLY A 480 -8.38 4.76 23.12
CA GLY A 480 -6.98 4.41 22.97
C GLY A 480 -6.40 5.04 21.73
N GLN A 481 -5.11 5.41 21.82
CA GLN A 481 -4.43 6.11 20.74
C GLN A 481 -3.58 5.20 19.86
N LEU A 482 -3.10 4.08 20.42
CA LEU A 482 -2.24 3.12 19.75
C LEU A 482 -3.06 2.01 19.08
N PHE A 483 -2.62 1.53 17.92
CA PHE A 483 -3.06 0.27 17.37
C PHE A 483 -2.05 -0.84 17.68
N GLU A 484 -2.52 -1.86 18.36
CA GLU A 484 -1.83 -3.14 18.56
C GLU A 484 -2.53 -4.18 17.67
N GLU A 485 -1.89 -4.54 16.56
CA GLU A 485 -2.59 -5.28 15.47
C GLU A 485 -2.46 -6.81 15.60
N GLY A 486 -1.67 -7.29 16.59
CA GLY A 486 -1.26 -8.68 16.66
C GLY A 486 -0.16 -9.00 15.64
N ILE A 487 0.32 -10.24 15.60
CA ILE A 487 1.39 -10.69 14.68
C ILE A 487 0.86 -10.65 13.23
N ASN A 488 0.74 -9.45 12.67
CA ASN A 488 0.04 -9.18 11.42
C ASN A 488 0.55 -7.89 10.76
N GLU A 489 1.71 -7.96 10.14
CA GLU A 489 2.32 -6.80 9.46
C GLU A 489 1.44 -6.29 8.29
N ALA A 490 0.72 -7.19 7.61
CA ALA A 490 -0.17 -6.81 6.52
C ALA A 490 -1.37 -5.98 7.02
N GLY A 491 -1.99 -6.39 8.14
CA GLY A 491 -3.05 -5.63 8.80
C GLY A 491 -2.54 -4.30 9.35
N ALA A 492 -1.39 -4.31 10.05
CA ALA A 492 -0.75 -3.10 10.56
C ALA A 492 -0.43 -2.09 9.44
N THR A 493 0.07 -2.57 8.29
CA THR A 493 0.30 -1.73 7.12
C THR A 493 -1.02 -1.18 6.56
N SER A 494 -2.10 -1.95 6.58
CA SER A 494 -3.43 -1.50 6.12
C SER A 494 -4.00 -0.42 7.05
N THR A 495 -3.85 -0.54 8.37
CA THR A 495 -4.17 0.53 9.34
C THR A 495 -3.29 1.76 9.12
N PHE A 496 -1.99 1.55 8.85
CA PHE A 496 -1.08 2.64 8.48
C PHE A 496 -1.58 3.38 7.24
N ILE A 497 -2.00 2.69 6.17
CA ILE A 497 -2.55 3.31 4.96
C ILE A 497 -3.78 4.15 5.29
N ALA A 498 -4.74 3.62 6.05
CA ALA A 498 -5.95 4.34 6.43
C ALA A 498 -5.64 5.62 7.23
N SER A 499 -4.68 5.55 8.17
CA SER A 499 -4.21 6.71 8.92
C SER A 499 -3.43 7.70 8.04
N ALA A 500 -2.49 7.20 7.24
CA ALA A 500 -1.61 8.00 6.39
C ALA A 500 -2.33 8.77 5.27
N THR A 501 -3.56 8.38 4.94
CA THR A 501 -4.41 9.02 3.92
C THR A 501 -5.58 9.81 4.52
N SER A 502 -5.72 9.84 5.84
CA SER A 502 -6.85 10.50 6.53
C SER A 502 -6.97 12.00 6.22
N TYR A 503 -5.89 12.65 5.84
CA TYR A 503 -5.89 14.05 5.43
C TYR A 503 -6.80 14.30 4.20
N SER A 504 -6.96 13.31 3.32
CA SER A 504 -7.82 13.39 2.12
C SER A 504 -9.12 12.59 2.26
N THR A 505 -9.09 11.45 2.95
CA THR A 505 -10.29 10.61 3.12
C THR A 505 -11.26 11.19 4.14
N HIS A 506 -10.74 11.83 5.20
CA HIS A 506 -11.55 12.39 6.30
C HIS A 506 -11.36 13.89 6.49
N LEU A 507 -10.51 14.54 5.69
CA LEU A 507 -10.13 15.96 5.85
C LEU A 507 -9.55 16.26 7.25
N TYR A 508 -9.03 15.22 7.91
CA TYR A 508 -8.38 15.31 9.23
C TYR A 508 -7.02 14.61 9.17
N PRO A 509 -5.92 15.36 9.03
CA PRO A 509 -4.58 14.77 8.98
C PRO A 509 -4.23 14.07 10.30
N THR A 510 -3.88 12.79 10.22
CA THR A 510 -3.18 12.05 11.29
C THR A 510 -1.74 11.77 10.88
N VAL A 511 -0.87 11.55 11.85
CA VAL A 511 0.55 11.34 11.66
C VAL A 511 0.91 9.93 12.17
N PRO A 512 0.85 8.91 11.31
CA PRO A 512 1.13 7.55 11.72
C PRO A 512 2.62 7.27 11.84
N PHE A 513 2.98 6.50 12.88
CA PHE A 513 4.27 5.88 13.09
C PHE A 513 4.06 4.37 13.17
N TYR A 514 4.34 3.67 12.08
CA TYR A 514 4.25 2.22 12.03
C TYR A 514 5.60 1.60 12.33
N THR A 515 5.70 0.92 13.47
CA THR A 515 6.93 0.29 13.97
C THR A 515 6.83 -1.22 13.82
N PHE A 516 7.79 -1.83 13.16
CA PHE A 516 7.81 -3.26 12.85
C PHE A 516 9.24 -3.81 12.86
N TYR A 517 9.39 -5.11 12.98
CA TYR A 517 10.68 -5.74 12.71
C TYR A 517 11.13 -5.42 11.29
N SER A 518 12.31 -4.83 11.16
CA SER A 518 12.86 -4.36 9.88
C SER A 518 12.81 -5.45 8.80
N MET A 519 13.16 -6.69 9.15
CA MET A 519 13.13 -7.85 8.26
C MET A 519 11.73 -8.13 7.68
N PHE A 520 10.66 -7.82 8.42
CA PHE A 520 9.28 -8.13 8.02
C PHE A 520 8.51 -6.93 7.43
N GLY A 521 9.20 -5.81 7.20
CA GLY A 521 8.65 -4.65 6.50
C GLY A 521 8.64 -4.86 4.98
N PHE A 522 9.59 -4.25 4.28
CA PHE A 522 9.62 -4.30 2.80
C PHE A 522 9.64 -5.72 2.23
N GLN A 523 10.31 -6.68 2.90
CA GLN A 523 10.34 -8.05 2.43
C GLN A 523 8.95 -8.73 2.44
N ARG A 524 8.08 -8.38 3.40
CA ARG A 524 6.77 -9.02 3.56
C ARG A 524 5.61 -8.20 3.00
N VAL A 525 5.65 -6.87 3.12
CA VAL A 525 4.52 -5.98 2.82
C VAL A 525 4.86 -4.89 1.80
N ALA A 526 5.88 -5.13 0.95
CA ALA A 526 6.30 -4.15 -0.06
C ALA A 526 5.18 -3.74 -1.02
N ASP A 527 4.28 -4.67 -1.38
CA ASP A 527 3.14 -4.38 -2.25
C ASP A 527 2.13 -3.43 -1.58
N LEU A 528 1.85 -3.63 -0.29
CA LEU A 528 1.04 -2.69 0.49
C LEU A 528 1.72 -1.32 0.63
N ILE A 529 3.05 -1.26 0.81
CA ILE A 529 3.80 0.01 0.83
C ILE A 529 3.76 0.69 -0.55
N TRP A 530 3.79 -0.09 -1.64
CA TRP A 530 3.60 0.44 -2.98
C TRP A 530 2.19 1.00 -3.16
N SER A 531 1.17 0.27 -2.70
CA SER A 531 -0.23 0.73 -2.68
C SER A 531 -0.41 2.01 -1.83
N ALA A 532 0.28 2.12 -0.69
CA ALA A 532 0.32 3.34 0.12
C ALA A 532 0.88 4.53 -0.68
N ALA A 533 1.96 4.32 -1.44
CA ALA A 533 2.56 5.33 -2.29
C ALA A 533 1.62 5.75 -3.44
N ASP A 534 0.92 4.81 -4.08
CA ASP A 534 -0.12 5.11 -5.09
C ASP A 534 -1.26 5.92 -4.46
N GLN A 535 -1.70 5.56 -3.26
CA GLN A 535 -2.74 6.27 -2.50
C GLN A 535 -2.30 7.62 -1.94
N ARG A 536 -1.03 8.01 -2.18
CA ARG A 536 -0.45 9.29 -1.73
C ARG A 536 -0.40 9.40 -0.21
N ALA A 537 -0.09 8.30 0.45
CA ALA A 537 0.03 8.22 1.91
C ALA A 537 1.18 9.10 2.44
N ARG A 538 1.03 9.59 3.69
CA ARG A 538 2.01 10.41 4.43
C ARG A 538 2.23 9.81 5.81
N GLY A 539 3.47 9.48 6.17
CA GLY A 539 3.76 8.88 7.47
C GLY A 539 5.13 8.27 7.60
N PHE A 540 5.39 7.68 8.75
CA PHE A 540 6.67 7.11 9.13
C PHE A 540 6.59 5.60 9.24
N LEU A 541 7.51 4.91 8.56
CA LEU A 541 7.75 3.48 8.63
C LEU A 541 9.03 3.27 9.45
N MET A 542 8.92 2.69 10.63
CA MET A 542 10.04 2.53 11.57
C MET A 542 10.53 1.08 11.51
N GLY A 543 11.62 0.83 10.78
CA GLY A 543 12.26 -0.48 10.75
C GLY A 543 13.05 -0.71 12.04
N ALA A 544 12.43 -1.38 13.00
CA ALA A 544 13.02 -1.61 14.31
C ALA A 544 13.85 -2.89 14.36
N THR A 545 14.84 -2.89 15.22
CA THR A 545 15.87 -3.93 15.31
C THR A 545 16.56 -4.20 13.98
N SER A 546 16.86 -3.10 13.26
CA SER A 546 17.62 -3.16 12.00
C SER A 546 19.04 -3.63 12.21
N GLY A 547 19.71 -3.96 11.10
CA GLY A 547 21.13 -4.31 11.04
C GLY A 547 21.41 -5.80 11.13
N ARG A 548 22.36 -6.24 10.33
CA ARG A 548 22.71 -7.66 10.25
C ARG A 548 23.66 -8.09 11.36
N THR A 549 24.39 -7.16 11.95
CA THR A 549 25.28 -7.43 13.08
C THR A 549 24.79 -6.79 14.39
N THR A 550 24.04 -5.69 14.30
CA THR A 550 23.54 -4.98 15.48
C THR A 550 22.43 -5.77 16.18
N LEU A 551 21.55 -6.43 15.43
CA LEU A 551 20.64 -7.43 15.98
C LEU A 551 21.39 -8.74 16.19
N ASN A 552 22.00 -8.91 17.35
CA ASN A 552 22.75 -10.11 17.69
C ASN A 552 21.86 -11.26 18.16
N GLY A 553 22.33 -12.51 18.04
CA GLY A 553 21.71 -13.70 18.61
C GLY A 553 20.53 -14.28 17.85
N GLU A 554 19.65 -13.48 17.30
CA GLU A 554 18.41 -13.95 16.61
C GLU A 554 18.68 -14.55 15.23
N GLY A 555 19.74 -14.14 14.54
CA GLY A 555 20.23 -14.79 13.35
C GLY A 555 19.49 -14.44 12.07
N LEU A 556 19.63 -15.34 11.09
CA LEU A 556 19.32 -15.17 9.70
C LEU A 556 17.95 -14.55 9.40
N GLN A 557 16.89 -15.03 10.04
CA GLN A 557 15.52 -14.63 9.70
C GLN A 557 15.06 -13.30 10.32
N HIS A 558 15.88 -12.69 11.20
CA HIS A 558 15.56 -11.39 11.80
C HIS A 558 16.57 -10.30 11.42
N GLN A 559 17.77 -10.68 11.00
CA GLN A 559 18.87 -9.76 10.71
C GLN A 559 18.71 -9.15 9.31
N ASP A 560 18.14 -7.96 9.25
CA ASP A 560 17.92 -7.20 8.02
C ASP A 560 19.20 -6.43 7.62
N GLY A 561 19.56 -6.52 6.35
CA GLY A 561 20.63 -5.75 5.75
C GLY A 561 20.27 -5.24 4.35
N HIS A 562 19.00 -5.32 3.93
CA HIS A 562 18.58 -5.04 2.56
C HIS A 562 17.36 -4.11 2.45
N SER A 563 16.64 -3.83 3.53
CA SER A 563 15.42 -3.00 3.47
C SER A 563 15.68 -1.58 3.00
N LEU A 564 16.85 -0.98 3.25
CA LEU A 564 17.19 0.33 2.70
C LEU A 564 17.26 0.33 1.16
N LEU A 565 17.75 -0.76 0.54
CA LEU A 565 17.73 -0.94 -0.92
C LEU A 565 16.31 -1.10 -1.45
N MET A 566 15.51 -1.93 -0.80
CA MET A 566 14.12 -2.15 -1.17
C MET A 566 13.29 -0.86 -1.04
N ALA A 567 13.49 -0.10 0.03
CA ALA A 567 12.85 1.20 0.24
C ALA A 567 13.20 2.19 -0.88
N HIS A 568 14.46 2.22 -1.32
CA HIS A 568 14.90 3.10 -2.39
C HIS A 568 14.25 2.78 -3.75
N THR A 569 13.76 1.56 -3.97
CA THR A 569 13.04 1.19 -5.21
C THR A 569 11.68 1.88 -5.34
N ASN A 570 11.07 2.30 -4.23
CA ASN A 570 9.81 3.02 -4.25
C ASN A 570 10.08 4.55 -4.35
N PRO A 571 9.59 5.22 -5.40
CA PRO A 571 9.90 6.64 -5.63
C PRO A 571 9.33 7.59 -4.58
N ALA A 572 8.32 7.18 -3.82
CA ALA A 572 7.70 7.98 -2.77
C ALA A 572 8.31 7.73 -1.38
N VAL A 573 9.27 6.82 -1.24
CA VAL A 573 9.89 6.50 0.05
C VAL A 573 11.24 7.19 0.20
N ARG A 574 11.40 7.93 1.32
CA ARG A 574 12.67 8.49 1.82
C ARG A 574 13.26 7.51 2.82
N ALA A 575 14.42 6.95 2.56
CA ALA A 575 15.04 5.93 3.41
C ALA A 575 16.21 6.51 4.21
N TRP A 576 16.20 6.30 5.54
CA TRP A 576 17.12 6.90 6.49
C TRP A 576 17.80 5.86 7.39
N ASP A 577 19.06 6.08 7.70
CA ASP A 577 19.92 5.23 8.54
C ASP A 577 20.67 6.07 9.61
N PRO A 578 19.94 6.71 10.57
CA PRO A 578 20.56 7.60 11.55
C PRO A 578 21.43 6.85 12.55
N ALA A 579 22.61 7.43 12.83
CA ALA A 579 23.53 6.95 13.86
C ALA A 579 23.21 7.52 15.26
N PHE A 580 22.70 8.74 15.34
CA PHE A 580 22.55 9.47 16.59
C PHE A 580 21.13 9.97 16.82
N ALA A 581 20.77 10.16 18.10
CA ALA A 581 19.45 10.62 18.52
C ALA A 581 19.05 11.97 17.89
N TYR A 582 19.99 12.91 17.77
CA TYR A 582 19.72 14.20 17.15
C TYR A 582 19.48 14.10 15.62
N GLU A 583 20.14 13.14 14.95
CA GLU A 583 19.85 12.87 13.54
C GLU A 583 18.42 12.37 13.36
N LEU A 584 18.03 11.38 14.16
CA LEU A 584 16.67 10.83 14.18
C LEU A 584 15.63 11.94 14.43
N ALA A 585 15.84 12.75 15.47
CA ALA A 585 14.94 13.84 15.82
C ALA A 585 14.82 14.89 14.69
N THR A 586 15.95 15.22 14.04
CA THR A 586 16.00 16.15 12.91
C THR A 586 15.24 15.58 11.70
N ILE A 587 15.42 14.28 11.39
CA ILE A 587 14.72 13.59 10.29
C ILE A 587 13.21 13.54 10.55
N VAL A 588 12.78 13.19 11.77
CA VAL A 588 11.34 13.15 12.13
C VAL A 588 10.72 14.54 12.02
N ARG A 589 11.39 15.58 12.50
CA ARG A 589 10.92 16.97 12.39
C ARG A 589 10.76 17.37 10.93
N HIS A 590 11.78 17.14 10.12
CA HIS A 590 11.75 17.43 8.69
C HIS A 590 10.63 16.68 7.98
N GLY A 591 10.47 15.38 8.26
CA GLY A 591 9.41 14.58 7.64
C GLY A 591 8.01 15.09 7.97
N ILE A 592 7.77 15.56 9.19
CA ILE A 592 6.50 16.21 9.57
C ILE A 592 6.31 17.52 8.75
N GLU A 593 7.34 18.33 8.64
CA GLU A 593 7.31 19.59 7.85
C GLU A 593 7.07 19.29 6.37
N GLU A 594 7.82 18.37 5.76
CA GLU A 594 7.70 17.95 4.34
C GLU A 594 6.28 17.45 4.02
N MET A 595 5.74 16.56 4.86
CA MET A 595 4.44 15.92 4.60
C MET A 595 3.24 16.82 4.89
N TYR A 596 3.27 17.60 5.96
CA TYR A 596 2.07 18.27 6.48
C TYR A 596 2.09 19.82 6.39
N VAL A 597 3.21 20.42 6.06
CA VAL A 597 3.34 21.85 5.76
C VAL A 597 3.57 22.05 4.27
N GLU A 598 4.56 21.35 3.70
CA GLU A 598 4.87 21.43 2.27
C GLU A 598 3.95 20.55 1.41
N ASN A 599 3.09 19.75 2.04
CA ASN A 599 2.11 18.88 1.39
C ASN A 599 2.71 17.85 0.42
N GLN A 600 3.92 17.35 0.70
CA GLN A 600 4.54 16.30 -0.09
C GLN A 600 3.96 14.94 0.26
N ASP A 601 3.54 14.17 -0.76
CA ASP A 601 3.01 12.82 -0.58
C ASP A 601 4.15 11.81 -0.62
N VAL A 602 4.85 11.69 0.51
CA VAL A 602 6.01 10.83 0.73
C VAL A 602 5.88 10.05 2.03
N LEU A 603 6.64 8.96 2.11
CA LEU A 603 6.79 8.12 3.29
C LEU A 603 8.24 8.18 3.75
N HIS A 604 8.47 8.30 5.05
CA HIS A 604 9.80 8.22 5.63
C HIS A 604 10.03 6.84 6.23
N TYR A 605 10.93 6.05 5.64
CA TYR A 605 11.42 4.81 6.25
C TYR A 605 12.68 5.11 7.04
N ILE A 606 12.67 4.82 8.34
CA ILE A 606 13.80 5.09 9.24
C ILE A 606 14.23 3.78 9.89
N ALA A 607 15.47 3.34 9.63
CA ALA A 607 16.07 2.22 10.31
C ALA A 607 16.44 2.61 11.74
N ILE A 608 15.99 1.83 12.74
CA ILE A 608 16.32 2.05 14.14
C ILE A 608 16.84 0.76 14.76
N TYR A 609 17.74 0.90 15.73
CA TYR A 609 18.58 -0.18 16.23
C TYR A 609 18.49 -0.32 17.74
N ASN A 610 18.79 -1.50 18.27
CA ASN A 610 18.68 -1.84 19.68
C ASN A 610 20.03 -1.84 20.44
N GLU A 611 21.12 -1.43 19.81
CA GLU A 611 22.41 -1.29 20.48
C GLU A 611 22.50 0.04 21.21
N ASN A 612 22.91 0.00 22.47
CA ASN A 612 23.16 1.18 23.28
C ASN A 612 24.61 1.65 23.12
N TYR A 613 24.78 2.94 22.91
CA TYR A 613 26.08 3.60 22.86
C TYR A 613 25.96 5.08 23.27
N PRO A 614 27.07 5.76 23.62
CA PRO A 614 27.06 7.17 23.95
C PRO A 614 26.59 8.00 22.76
N MET A 615 25.63 8.90 22.98
CA MET A 615 25.17 9.85 21.97
C MET A 615 25.91 11.18 22.13
N PRO A 616 26.66 11.63 21.11
CA PRO A 616 27.34 12.93 21.19
C PRO A 616 26.33 14.08 21.09
N PRO A 617 26.68 15.30 21.53
CA PRO A 617 25.87 16.48 21.26
C PRO A 617 25.88 16.79 19.77
N LYS A 618 24.80 17.40 19.29
CA LYS A 618 24.62 17.80 17.89
C LYS A 618 25.67 18.86 17.52
N PRO A 619 26.47 18.65 16.48
CA PRO A 619 27.35 19.69 15.96
C PRO A 619 26.51 20.86 15.40
N LYS A 620 27.06 22.07 15.44
CA LYS A 620 26.37 23.25 14.92
C LYS A 620 26.31 23.24 13.39
N GLY A 621 25.17 23.59 12.84
CA GLY A 621 24.98 23.79 11.40
C GLY A 621 24.92 22.51 10.56
N VAL A 622 24.65 21.36 11.16
CA VAL A 622 24.60 20.07 10.46
C VAL A 622 23.19 19.67 9.97
N ASP A 623 22.15 20.44 10.33
CA ASP A 623 20.76 20.10 10.00
C ASP A 623 20.56 19.86 8.49
N GLU A 624 21.05 20.76 7.65
CA GLU A 624 20.98 20.62 6.21
C GLU A 624 21.66 19.33 5.72
N GLY A 625 22.86 19.05 6.23
CA GLY A 625 23.61 17.85 5.85
C GLY A 625 22.92 16.56 6.31
N ILE A 626 22.28 16.56 7.48
CA ILE A 626 21.46 15.43 7.95
C ILE A 626 20.33 15.16 6.94
N ILE A 627 19.65 16.19 6.50
CA ILE A 627 18.52 16.06 5.55
C ILE A 627 18.96 15.78 4.11
N LYS A 628 20.12 16.31 3.70
CA LYS A 628 20.73 15.99 2.40
C LYS A 628 21.30 14.57 2.33
N GLY A 629 21.42 13.88 3.47
CA GLY A 629 21.85 12.49 3.57
C GLY A 629 23.29 12.26 4.03
N MET A 630 24.11 13.29 4.19
CA MET A 630 25.48 13.19 4.72
C MET A 630 26.04 14.55 5.19
N TYR A 631 26.81 14.52 6.27
CA TYR A 631 27.51 15.69 6.79
C TYR A 631 28.86 15.31 7.40
N LEU A 632 29.76 16.31 7.53
CA LEU A 632 31.04 16.17 8.24
C LEU A 632 30.80 16.15 9.76
N LEU A 633 31.03 15.00 10.39
CA LEU A 633 30.93 14.84 11.84
C LEU A 633 32.18 15.39 12.56
N ARG A 634 33.36 15.08 12.03
CA ARG A 634 34.64 15.50 12.60
C ARG A 634 35.70 15.64 11.51
N GLY A 635 36.34 16.79 11.41
CA GLY A 635 37.46 17.02 10.50
C GLY A 635 38.75 16.30 10.97
N ALA A 636 39.65 16.05 10.02
CA ALA A 636 40.96 15.47 10.36
C ALA A 636 41.75 16.39 11.32
N PRO A 637 42.42 15.84 12.34
CA PRO A 637 43.27 16.63 13.22
C PRO A 637 44.44 17.24 12.46
N LYS A 638 44.97 18.42 12.91
CA LYS A 638 46.15 19.03 12.31
C LYS A 638 47.36 18.14 12.55
N GLY A 639 48.28 18.05 11.60
CA GLY A 639 49.48 17.26 11.71
C GLY A 639 50.02 16.79 10.35
N ASP A 640 51.15 16.09 10.37
CA ASP A 640 51.79 15.47 9.22
C ASP A 640 51.23 14.04 9.01
N GLY A 641 51.34 13.49 7.80
CA GLY A 641 50.88 12.15 7.42
C GLY A 641 49.61 12.13 6.56
N PRO A 642 49.34 10.98 5.95
CA PRO A 642 48.14 10.83 5.09
C PRO A 642 46.84 11.09 5.82
N VAL A 643 45.88 11.60 5.11
CA VAL A 643 44.49 11.74 5.56
C VAL A 643 43.61 10.74 4.82
N VAL A 644 42.78 10.05 5.54
CA VAL A 644 41.72 9.20 4.98
C VAL A 644 40.34 9.71 5.37
N ARG A 645 39.35 9.39 4.56
CA ARG A 645 37.95 9.70 4.83
C ARG A 645 37.22 8.44 5.23
N LEU A 646 36.53 8.48 6.38
CA LEU A 646 35.72 7.38 6.89
C LEU A 646 34.26 7.82 6.92
N ILE A 647 33.38 7.02 6.31
CA ILE A 647 31.94 7.28 6.25
C ILE A 647 31.23 6.12 6.95
N GLY A 648 30.44 6.44 7.98
CA GLY A 648 29.60 5.47 8.69
C GLY A 648 28.13 5.83 8.65
N SER A 649 27.27 4.82 8.84
CA SER A 649 25.82 5.00 9.02
C SER A 649 25.33 4.12 10.17
N GLY A 650 24.21 4.49 10.79
CA GLY A 650 23.66 3.74 11.90
C GLY A 650 24.67 3.45 13.01
N PRO A 651 24.50 2.38 13.78
CA PRO A 651 25.39 2.05 14.93
C PRO A 651 26.81 1.67 14.51
N ILE A 652 27.07 1.39 13.23
CA ILE A 652 28.43 1.12 12.74
C ILE A 652 29.33 2.35 12.84
N MET A 653 28.75 3.51 13.06
CA MET A 653 29.55 4.71 13.42
C MET A 653 30.46 4.46 14.62
N VAL A 654 30.09 3.62 15.57
CA VAL A 654 30.96 3.22 16.70
C VAL A 654 32.22 2.50 16.20
N GLN A 655 32.09 1.65 15.18
CA GLN A 655 33.23 0.95 14.56
C GLN A 655 34.13 1.89 13.74
N VAL A 656 33.52 2.92 13.15
CA VAL A 656 34.29 3.98 12.47
C VAL A 656 35.16 4.74 13.47
N LEU A 657 34.61 5.08 14.64
CA LEU A 657 35.37 5.75 15.70
C LEU A 657 36.51 4.86 16.23
N ASP A 658 36.30 3.57 16.44
CA ASP A 658 37.34 2.60 16.79
C ASP A 658 38.43 2.49 15.70
N ALA A 659 38.04 2.54 14.42
CA ALA A 659 39.00 2.53 13.31
C ALA A 659 39.90 3.77 13.29
N VAL A 660 39.35 4.94 13.65
CA VAL A 660 40.16 6.18 13.78
C VAL A 660 41.29 6.00 14.81
N GLU A 661 40.96 5.50 16.01
CA GLU A 661 41.96 5.24 17.04
C GLU A 661 43.04 4.27 16.56
N LYS A 662 42.67 3.23 15.84
CA LYS A 662 43.58 2.26 15.22
C LYS A 662 44.50 2.90 14.17
N LEU A 663 43.95 3.74 13.29
CA LEU A 663 44.70 4.43 12.25
C LEU A 663 45.68 5.45 12.81
N GLU A 664 45.30 6.17 13.85
CA GLU A 664 46.17 7.10 14.55
C GLU A 664 47.47 6.45 15.08
N THR A 665 47.43 5.16 15.51
CA THR A 665 48.63 4.41 15.94
C THR A 665 49.66 4.21 14.81
N TYR A 666 49.22 4.37 13.53
CA TYR A 666 50.10 4.28 12.36
C TYR A 666 50.35 5.66 11.73
N GLY A 667 50.02 6.75 12.40
CA GLY A 667 50.24 8.12 11.93
C GLY A 667 49.26 8.53 10.81
N ILE A 668 48.14 7.83 10.64
CA ILE A 668 47.10 8.14 9.63
C ILE A 668 46.04 9.00 10.34
N ARG A 669 45.71 10.15 9.74
CA ARG A 669 44.68 11.06 10.20
C ARG A 669 43.37 10.75 9.49
N SER A 670 42.23 10.99 10.15
CA SER A 670 40.92 10.66 9.58
C SER A 670 39.95 11.84 9.69
N GLU A 671 39.24 12.13 8.62
CA GLU A 671 37.99 12.90 8.66
C GLU A 671 36.81 11.93 8.66
N ILE A 672 35.75 12.25 9.41
CA ILE A 672 34.63 11.38 9.67
C ILE A 672 33.35 12.01 9.18
N TYR A 673 32.60 11.27 8.39
CA TYR A 673 31.27 11.64 7.92
C TYR A 673 30.21 10.70 8.46
N SER A 674 29.04 11.25 8.81
CA SER A 674 27.83 10.48 9.08
C SER A 674 26.93 10.53 7.84
N ALA A 675 26.63 9.36 7.29
CA ALA A 675 25.69 9.20 6.18
C ALA A 675 24.32 8.79 6.72
N THR A 676 23.39 9.71 6.72
CA THR A 676 22.02 9.50 7.20
C THR A 676 21.12 8.92 6.12
N SER A 677 21.47 9.09 4.83
CA SER A 677 20.70 8.52 3.71
C SER A 677 21.52 8.43 2.42
N TYR A 678 22.01 7.27 2.09
CA TYR A 678 22.59 7.00 0.76
C TYR A 678 21.56 7.08 -0.36
N GLY A 679 20.30 6.77 -0.07
CA GLY A 679 19.21 6.86 -1.03
C GLY A 679 18.92 8.29 -1.50
N GLU A 680 18.87 9.25 -0.58
CA GLU A 680 18.64 10.67 -0.91
C GLU A 680 19.85 11.28 -1.62
N LEU A 681 21.07 10.95 -1.19
CA LEU A 681 22.29 11.34 -1.92
C LEU A 681 22.28 10.88 -3.38
N ARG A 682 21.89 9.60 -3.61
CA ARG A 682 21.78 9.06 -4.97
C ARG A 682 20.68 9.75 -5.77
N ARG A 683 19.53 9.99 -5.16
CA ARG A 683 18.38 10.63 -5.83
C ARG A 683 18.73 12.02 -6.31
N GLU A 684 19.34 12.82 -5.46
CA GLU A 684 19.83 14.16 -5.76
C GLU A 684 20.94 14.13 -6.81
N GLY A 685 21.93 13.24 -6.67
CA GLY A 685 23.00 13.08 -7.64
C GLY A 685 22.52 12.74 -9.05
N LEU A 686 21.60 11.78 -9.18
CA LEU A 686 21.00 11.43 -10.48
C LEU A 686 20.16 12.56 -11.07
N ALA A 687 19.48 13.35 -10.23
CA ALA A 687 18.73 14.53 -10.69
C ALA A 687 19.68 15.61 -11.24
N THR A 688 20.81 15.85 -10.55
CA THR A 688 21.87 16.75 -10.98
C THR A 688 22.52 16.28 -12.29
N ASP A 689 22.88 15.01 -12.41
CA ASP A 689 23.42 14.45 -13.66
C ASP A 689 22.43 14.59 -14.83
N ARG A 690 21.15 14.35 -14.57
CA ARG A 690 20.10 14.56 -15.58
C ARG A 690 20.01 16.02 -16.00
N TYR A 691 20.05 16.97 -15.04
CA TYR A 691 20.04 18.40 -15.35
C TYR A 691 21.23 18.75 -16.26
N ASN A 692 22.45 18.38 -15.88
CA ASN A 692 23.66 18.67 -16.64
C ASN A 692 23.61 18.07 -18.07
N ARG A 693 23.07 16.88 -18.21
CA ARG A 693 22.87 16.23 -19.53
C ARG A 693 21.87 16.98 -20.42
N LEU A 694 20.84 17.58 -19.83
CA LEU A 694 19.81 18.34 -20.58
C LEU A 694 20.24 19.79 -20.85
N HIS A 695 21.21 20.32 -20.10
CA HIS A 695 21.71 21.71 -20.21
C HIS A 695 23.23 21.74 -20.47
N PRO A 696 23.72 21.10 -21.55
CA PRO A 696 25.17 20.91 -21.77
C PRO A 696 25.93 22.21 -22.06
N THR A 697 25.25 23.32 -22.24
CA THR A 697 25.84 24.66 -22.48
C THR A 697 25.89 25.52 -21.25
N GLU A 698 25.34 25.10 -20.14
CA GLU A 698 25.37 25.78 -18.85
C GLU A 698 26.56 25.28 -18.00
N GLU A 699 26.92 26.01 -16.97
CA GLU A 699 27.89 25.59 -15.97
C GLU A 699 27.37 24.33 -15.27
N PRO A 700 28.13 23.21 -15.27
CA PRO A 700 27.65 21.99 -14.65
C PRO A 700 27.43 22.16 -13.15
N GLN A 701 26.27 21.74 -12.68
CA GLN A 701 25.97 21.65 -11.25
C GLN A 701 26.69 20.44 -10.65
N LYS A 702 27.07 20.56 -9.38
CA LYS A 702 27.67 19.47 -8.62
C LYS A 702 26.68 18.98 -7.57
N PRO A 703 26.45 17.65 -7.44
CA PRO A 703 25.60 17.12 -6.40
C PRO A 703 26.21 17.35 -5.02
N TRP A 704 25.35 17.26 -3.99
CA TRP A 704 25.75 17.47 -2.60
C TRP A 704 26.95 16.62 -2.20
N VAL A 705 26.92 15.33 -2.55
CA VAL A 705 27.99 14.40 -2.21
C VAL A 705 29.33 14.77 -2.87
N GLU A 706 29.33 15.24 -4.12
CA GLU A 706 30.54 15.68 -4.81
C GLU A 706 31.13 16.96 -4.21
N ASN A 707 30.25 17.90 -3.84
CA ASN A 707 30.69 19.12 -3.15
C ASN A 707 31.27 18.81 -1.77
N LEU A 708 30.63 17.92 -1.03
CA LEU A 708 31.04 17.56 0.33
C LEU A 708 32.35 16.76 0.34
N LEU A 709 32.55 15.88 -0.65
CA LEU A 709 33.71 14.98 -0.77
C LEU A 709 34.68 15.37 -1.90
N ALA A 710 34.82 16.68 -2.16
CA ALA A 710 35.57 17.21 -3.30
C ALA A 710 37.06 16.82 -3.31
N GLU A 711 37.70 16.72 -2.15
CA GLU A 711 39.12 16.33 -2.04
C GLU A 711 39.27 14.85 -2.41
N PRO A 712 40.27 14.50 -3.26
CA PRO A 712 40.45 13.12 -3.75
C PRO A 712 41.17 12.26 -2.69
N LEU A 713 40.54 12.08 -1.53
CA LEU A 713 41.11 11.26 -0.44
C LEU A 713 40.69 9.78 -0.57
N THR A 714 41.57 8.89 -0.08
CA THR A 714 41.19 7.52 0.18
C THR A 714 39.96 7.50 1.08
N THR A 715 38.86 6.93 0.60
CA THR A 715 37.58 6.90 1.30
C THR A 715 37.15 5.46 1.57
N VAL A 716 36.77 5.17 2.83
CA VAL A 716 36.13 3.90 3.24
C VAL A 716 34.76 4.19 3.78
N ALA A 717 33.73 3.63 3.17
CA ALA A 717 32.35 3.71 3.63
C ALA A 717 31.90 2.34 4.17
N VAL A 718 31.24 2.36 5.33
CA VAL A 718 30.82 1.12 6.01
C VAL A 718 29.39 1.25 6.53
N SER A 719 28.63 0.14 6.43
CA SER A 719 27.23 0.05 6.90
C SER A 719 26.95 -1.32 7.50
N ASP A 720 25.98 -1.41 8.40
CA ASP A 720 25.40 -2.69 8.86
C ASP A 720 24.42 -3.31 7.85
N ASN A 721 24.31 -2.70 6.71
CA ASN A 721 23.55 -3.17 5.56
C ASN A 721 24.49 -3.72 4.47
N MET A 722 23.92 -4.28 3.41
CA MET A 722 24.67 -4.73 2.24
C MET A 722 25.60 -3.64 1.70
N ALA A 723 26.79 -4.02 1.22
CA ALA A 723 27.76 -3.11 0.62
C ALA A 723 27.18 -2.27 -0.53
N ALA A 724 26.16 -2.77 -1.20
CA ALA A 724 25.42 -2.03 -2.22
C ALA A 724 24.78 -0.72 -1.72
N VAL A 725 24.52 -0.60 -0.40
CA VAL A 725 23.96 0.63 0.19
C VAL A 725 24.97 1.78 0.14
N PRO A 726 26.14 1.69 0.76
CA PRO A 726 27.15 2.75 0.63
C PRO A 726 27.70 2.88 -0.80
N ASP A 727 27.60 1.85 -1.63
CA ASP A 727 28.04 1.89 -3.04
C ASP A 727 27.15 2.77 -3.94
N MET A 728 25.96 3.14 -3.50
CA MET A 728 25.03 3.99 -4.26
C MET A 728 25.60 5.34 -4.69
N ILE A 729 26.62 5.83 -4.00
CA ILE A 729 27.21 7.17 -4.26
C ILE A 729 28.55 7.13 -4.96
N ARG A 730 29.06 5.93 -5.31
CA ARG A 730 30.42 5.72 -5.85
C ARG A 730 30.79 6.69 -6.99
N GLN A 731 29.88 6.96 -7.88
CA GLN A 731 30.15 7.75 -9.10
C GLN A 731 30.46 9.23 -8.80
N TRP A 732 30.09 9.74 -7.62
CA TRP A 732 30.31 11.14 -7.23
C TRP A 732 31.39 11.29 -6.14
N VAL A 733 32.06 10.23 -5.74
CA VAL A 733 33.15 10.28 -4.77
C VAL A 733 34.48 10.45 -5.49
N SER A 734 35.21 11.50 -5.15
CA SER A 734 36.55 11.75 -5.67
C SER A 734 37.59 10.87 -4.95
N GLY A 735 38.49 10.25 -5.74
CA GLY A 735 39.55 9.38 -5.18
C GLY A 735 39.12 7.91 -5.00
N PRO A 736 40.00 7.08 -4.44
CA PRO A 736 39.74 5.67 -4.18
C PRO A 736 38.61 5.49 -3.19
N TYR A 737 37.63 4.66 -3.54
CA TYR A 737 36.43 4.41 -2.73
C TYR A 737 36.26 2.91 -2.46
N SER A 738 36.36 2.53 -1.20
CA SER A 738 36.14 1.17 -0.71
C SER A 738 34.85 1.12 0.11
N VAL A 739 34.05 0.08 -0.10
CA VAL A 739 32.80 -0.13 0.64
C VAL A 739 32.88 -1.43 1.44
N LEU A 740 32.38 -1.40 2.67
CA LEU A 740 32.25 -2.53 3.55
C LEU A 740 30.78 -2.65 3.98
N GLY A 741 30.25 -3.87 3.95
CA GLY A 741 28.87 -4.14 4.28
C GLY A 741 28.64 -5.59 4.67
N THR A 742 27.42 -5.94 4.97
CA THR A 742 27.01 -7.24 5.49
C THR A 742 26.39 -8.11 4.40
N ASP A 743 27.12 -8.39 3.33
CA ASP A 743 26.65 -9.27 2.25
C ASP A 743 26.57 -10.72 2.71
N GLY A 744 25.61 -11.48 2.16
CA GLY A 744 25.33 -12.85 2.57
C GLY A 744 24.18 -12.97 3.60
N PHE A 745 24.02 -14.15 4.15
CA PHE A 745 22.98 -14.44 5.15
C PHE A 745 23.41 -14.02 6.56
N GLY A 746 22.45 -13.59 7.39
CA GLY A 746 22.65 -13.33 8.81
C GLY A 746 23.05 -14.59 9.60
N ARG A 747 23.61 -14.37 10.79
CA ARG A 747 24.09 -15.45 11.68
C ARG A 747 23.83 -15.12 13.13
N SER A 748 23.61 -16.16 13.94
CA SER A 748 23.49 -16.01 15.40
C SER A 748 24.87 -15.98 16.06
N ASP A 749 25.25 -14.84 16.60
CA ASP A 749 26.47 -14.68 17.43
C ASP A 749 26.39 -13.36 18.21
N THR A 750 27.46 -13.03 18.94
CA THR A 750 27.62 -11.70 19.53
C THR A 750 27.89 -10.63 18.48
N ARG A 751 27.59 -9.36 18.77
CA ARG A 751 27.85 -8.23 17.84
C ARG A 751 29.32 -8.18 17.41
N GLU A 752 30.26 -8.39 18.37
CA GLU A 752 31.69 -8.39 18.10
C GLU A 752 32.07 -9.50 17.11
N ALA A 753 31.59 -10.71 17.32
CA ALA A 753 31.84 -11.84 16.42
C ALA A 753 31.23 -11.62 15.03
N LEU A 754 30.00 -11.10 14.95
CA LEU A 754 29.32 -10.80 13.71
C LEU A 754 30.03 -9.71 12.91
N ARG A 755 30.43 -8.61 13.55
CA ARG A 755 31.18 -7.53 12.89
C ARG A 755 32.53 -8.00 12.38
N ARG A 756 33.22 -8.86 13.16
CA ARG A 756 34.45 -9.52 12.70
C ARG A 756 34.19 -10.47 11.53
N PHE A 757 33.10 -11.23 11.58
CA PHE A 757 32.71 -12.14 10.51
C PHE A 757 32.44 -11.39 9.21
N PHE A 758 31.62 -10.33 9.23
CA PHE A 758 31.24 -9.52 8.07
C PHE A 758 32.31 -8.48 7.67
N GLU A 759 33.46 -8.44 8.37
CA GLU A 759 34.56 -7.50 8.07
C GLU A 759 34.16 -6.02 8.13
N ILE A 760 33.32 -5.66 9.08
CA ILE A 760 32.85 -4.28 9.32
C ILE A 760 33.23 -3.76 10.71
N ASP A 761 34.11 -4.45 11.42
CA ASP A 761 34.69 -3.95 12.68
C ASP A 761 35.77 -2.87 12.44
N GLY A 762 36.15 -2.16 13.48
CA GLY A 762 37.18 -1.10 13.38
C GLY A 762 38.52 -1.56 12.82
N ALA A 763 38.89 -2.83 13.03
CA ALA A 763 40.10 -3.39 12.44
C ALA A 763 39.99 -3.58 10.92
N ALA A 764 38.87 -4.11 10.44
CA ALA A 764 38.62 -4.27 9.02
C ALA A 764 38.55 -2.92 8.29
N ILE A 765 37.86 -1.93 8.88
CA ILE A 765 37.81 -0.56 8.37
C ILE A 765 39.20 0.07 8.26
N ALA A 766 40.01 -0.04 9.31
CA ALA A 766 41.37 0.48 9.31
C ALA A 766 42.25 -0.22 8.27
N LEU A 767 42.13 -1.54 8.11
CA LEU A 767 42.89 -2.29 7.09
C LEU A 767 42.44 -1.94 5.66
N ALA A 768 41.18 -1.70 5.44
CA ALA A 768 40.68 -1.24 4.12
C ALA A 768 41.31 0.12 3.75
N ALA A 769 41.38 1.07 4.69
CA ALA A 769 42.04 2.35 4.48
C ALA A 769 43.54 2.16 4.21
N LEU A 770 44.26 1.40 5.04
CA LEU A 770 45.70 1.12 4.88
C LEU A 770 45.98 0.40 3.54
N SER A 771 45.12 -0.52 3.12
CA SER A 771 45.25 -1.22 1.85
C SER A 771 45.16 -0.27 0.65
N SER A 772 44.23 0.66 0.67
CA SER A 772 44.13 1.73 -0.35
C SER A 772 45.37 2.62 -0.34
N LEU A 773 45.84 3.10 0.83
CA LEU A 773 47.02 3.94 0.91
C LEU A 773 48.30 3.22 0.40
N VAL A 774 48.43 1.90 0.61
CA VAL A 774 49.53 1.08 0.00
C VAL A 774 49.42 1.07 -1.52
N ARG A 775 48.21 0.85 -2.06
CA ARG A 775 48.02 0.81 -3.52
C ARG A 775 48.33 2.16 -4.17
N GLU A 776 48.08 3.24 -3.47
CA GLU A 776 48.36 4.62 -3.88
C GLU A 776 49.86 5.02 -3.66
N GLY A 777 50.65 4.14 -2.99
CA GLY A 777 52.05 4.44 -2.69
C GLY A 777 52.26 5.48 -1.58
N GLN A 778 51.21 5.83 -0.83
CA GLN A 778 51.29 6.83 0.26
C GLN A 778 51.93 6.29 1.53
N ILE A 779 51.86 4.96 1.75
CA ILE A 779 52.50 4.24 2.83
C ILE A 779 53.20 2.97 2.32
N LYS A 780 54.17 2.46 3.12
CA LYS A 780 54.89 1.22 2.76
C LYS A 780 54.02 -0.01 3.04
N PRO A 781 54.14 -1.11 2.23
CA PRO A 781 53.41 -2.36 2.47
C PRO A 781 53.62 -3.01 3.85
N GLU A 782 54.78 -2.76 4.48
CA GLU A 782 55.08 -3.27 5.80
C GLU A 782 54.19 -2.71 6.91
N VAL A 783 53.66 -1.50 6.72
CA VAL A 783 52.68 -0.86 7.64
C VAL A 783 51.41 -1.70 7.65
N TYR A 784 50.88 -2.05 6.48
CA TYR A 784 49.69 -2.91 6.37
C TYR A 784 49.92 -4.28 7.01
N LYS A 785 51.02 -4.95 6.67
CA LYS A 785 51.34 -6.27 7.22
C LYS A 785 51.46 -6.25 8.76
N THR A 786 52.06 -5.21 9.30
CA THR A 786 52.17 -5.01 10.75
C THR A 786 50.80 -4.77 11.38
N ALA A 787 49.95 -3.94 10.77
CA ALA A 787 48.62 -3.67 11.23
C ALA A 787 47.74 -4.93 11.22
N ALA A 788 47.74 -5.70 10.11
CA ALA A 788 46.97 -6.94 9.98
C ALA A 788 47.36 -7.95 11.11
N LYS A 789 48.66 -8.07 11.39
CA LYS A 789 49.14 -8.92 12.49
C LYS A 789 48.68 -8.40 13.86
N ASN A 790 48.82 -7.10 14.12
CA ASN A 790 48.46 -6.46 15.41
C ASN A 790 46.95 -6.53 15.66
N PHE A 791 46.12 -6.43 14.64
CA PHE A 791 44.65 -6.53 14.71
C PHE A 791 44.17 -7.98 14.69
N ALA A 792 45.08 -8.96 14.56
CA ALA A 792 44.76 -10.39 14.47
C ALA A 792 43.73 -10.70 13.35
N VAL A 793 43.85 -10.03 12.18
CA VAL A 793 43.00 -10.25 11.03
C VAL A 793 43.68 -11.21 10.06
N SER A 794 43.05 -12.33 9.73
CA SER A 794 43.49 -13.25 8.70
C SER A 794 43.25 -12.62 7.32
N THR A 795 44.28 -12.70 6.46
CA THR A 795 44.21 -12.23 5.08
C THR A 795 43.83 -13.35 4.09
N ASP A 796 43.68 -14.57 4.59
CA ASP A 796 43.25 -15.76 3.83
C ASP A 796 41.89 -16.23 4.35
N ARG A 797 40.84 -15.60 3.85
CA ARG A 797 39.44 -15.87 4.25
C ARG A 797 38.59 -16.12 2.99
N PRO A 798 37.61 -17.02 3.06
CA PRO A 798 36.66 -17.20 1.97
C PRO A 798 35.77 -15.95 1.81
N ASP A 799 35.19 -15.81 0.63
CA ASP A 799 34.17 -14.78 0.38
C ASP A 799 32.94 -15.05 1.28
N ILE A 800 32.63 -14.08 2.14
CA ILE A 800 31.56 -14.18 3.13
C ILE A 800 30.18 -14.33 2.45
N ALA A 801 29.98 -13.65 1.32
CA ALA A 801 28.73 -13.72 0.56
C ALA A 801 28.44 -15.14 0.03
N SER A 802 29.47 -15.97 -0.09
CA SER A 802 29.37 -17.36 -0.54
C SER A 802 29.15 -18.40 0.59
N LEU A 803 29.20 -17.96 1.86
CA LEU A 803 29.07 -18.85 3.05
C LEU A 803 27.57 -18.92 3.54
#